data_5e2fc05c5da84cbe59dbe1dd53349bcf
#
_entry.id   5e2fc05c5da84cbe59dbe1dd53349bcf
#
_cell.length_a   1.000
_cell.length_b   1.000
_cell.length_c   1.000
_cell.angle_alpha   90.00
_cell.angle_beta   90.00
_cell.angle_gamma   90.00
#
_symmetry.space_group_name_H-M   'P 1'
#
loop_
_entity.id
_entity.type
_entity.pdbx_description
1 polymer ?
#
loop_
_entity_poly.entity_id
_entity_poly.type
_entity_poly.pdbx_seq_one_letter_code
_entity_poly.pdbx_strand_id
1 'polypeptide(L)'
;MKSNSSTAVHSNAFNFGEFVSGGVDPRTGMYTCALSLGKLHSADLNGPDVTFSLSFNPLNQADVGFGVGWSLTMTRYDLRSKIMTLSNGERYKAVETSTGLKFKEMKLQTAKVLVTGPGRYEVRYKDGRRELLKVMAAAQIAVVEKIVAANGVSITLKHDVFNQFPVLTEINDAKECLLRIARKAGQVTLTRHPDTASSSDYKLILKNSLVTAIELPVGKGWDLEYEVIDGARYLHRVVNPLRAVEIIRYKQQGHHFVNGVERTLPFVIAHDVYPGRGQSRLCKTYTYSDRNFLGHGLIPAKDDDGDPLYRAPGTYVYTSDEQLVVGGKLHTLIKRTYNKFHLLVAQVTTCGDAQTTVATEYHCSVAKPFNEQPAQFRMPKVHTVTYLDRRTHQQRKETTVTEFDGEGNLLKYVEPNGVTTVSEFYPATGGDNCPEVPLGFARFQKKSTVTAAAAGGPSTVTYYDYVLHPALAGAELASVLPIEERDFELVQGVEVLRSKTERSYLDTPDDPLKHGATREQSVTRNDKTIRTAFSYELEGTRLRVISSTRGFDDALQTSEKVLSTRTGLPLAEVGVDGERIEYEYDAIGRALRKTIAAGTIYAASTQWAYLAASKQQMATMVTTDSSGGEQRVAYDGLGRVVTVQEKDTDHPDKEGLIPTRTLYSAMHDAAGQKVRSTLTDWRDGKPCPVVTLYEFDDWGQISKTLHADGRIEHTVADPVLRQQTTWLEGLGKTVTLVNEFGKPLSVERFSLKDKSLGKTVYTYDGSGRTTSQTDPVGNTTRYEYDAFDRLVRTVLPDASEMVTAYADHSDEAVPVSIAVDGRVLGEQTYDGLNRLTASIVGGRKSEAGYEAGYTQPKWFKGAGGIKYLYLSYCFKMHFC
;
A
#
# COMPACT_ATOMS: atom_id res chain seq x y z
N MET A 1 -4.23 24.43 -47.48
CA MET A 1 -4.30 24.20 -46.01
C MET A 1 -3.56 22.94 -45.72
N LYS A 2 -2.36 23.02 -45.16
CA LYS A 2 -1.58 21.84 -44.77
C LYS A 2 -2.28 21.20 -43.57
N SER A 3 -2.63 19.92 -43.69
CA SER A 3 -3.19 19.14 -42.60
C SER A 3 -2.22 19.14 -41.40
N ASN A 4 -2.68 19.62 -40.28
CA ASN A 4 -1.97 19.43 -38.99
C ASN A 4 -1.85 17.92 -38.75
N SER A 5 -0.71 17.35 -39.12
CA SER A 5 -0.33 16.03 -38.71
C SER A 5 -0.28 16.01 -37.18
N SER A 6 -0.96 15.05 -36.59
CA SER A 6 -1.08 14.83 -35.16
C SER A 6 0.26 14.99 -34.47
N THR A 7 0.35 15.96 -33.57
CA THR A 7 1.54 16.24 -32.73
C THR A 7 1.69 15.24 -31.57
N ALA A 8 0.90 14.17 -31.54
CA ALA A 8 0.89 13.20 -30.47
C ALA A 8 2.17 12.36 -30.47
N VAL A 9 2.92 12.44 -29.38
CA VAL A 9 4.05 11.52 -29.12
C VAL A 9 3.46 10.17 -28.71
N HIS A 10 3.79 9.09 -29.47
CA HIS A 10 3.45 7.73 -29.12
C HIS A 10 4.71 7.01 -28.67
N SER A 11 4.72 6.53 -27.45
CA SER A 11 5.73 5.60 -26.93
C SER A 11 5.14 4.77 -25.78
N ASN A 12 5.45 3.49 -25.74
CA ASN A 12 5.09 2.60 -24.64
C ASN A 12 5.85 2.93 -23.34
N ALA A 13 6.87 3.80 -23.39
CA ALA A 13 7.50 4.35 -22.19
C ALA A 13 6.51 5.00 -21.23
N PHE A 14 5.38 5.54 -21.72
CA PHE A 14 4.34 6.17 -20.92
C PHE A 14 3.34 5.17 -20.28
N ASN A 15 3.44 3.88 -20.58
CA ASN A 15 2.59 2.84 -20.02
C ASN A 15 3.15 2.25 -18.70
N PHE A 16 4.11 2.92 -18.08
CA PHE A 16 4.68 2.52 -16.78
C PHE A 16 4.15 3.42 -15.65
N GLY A 17 3.93 2.83 -14.48
CA GLY A 17 3.25 3.49 -13.37
C GLY A 17 3.91 4.76 -12.84
N GLU A 18 5.24 4.87 -12.96
CA GLU A 18 6.01 6.05 -12.52
C GLU A 18 5.60 7.31 -13.26
N PHE A 19 5.21 7.20 -14.52
CA PHE A 19 4.74 8.33 -15.30
C PHE A 19 3.42 8.93 -14.77
N VAL A 20 2.59 8.13 -14.11
CA VAL A 20 1.25 8.57 -13.65
C VAL A 20 1.27 9.04 -12.18
N SER A 21 2.27 8.63 -11.38
CA SER A 21 2.31 8.90 -9.93
C SER A 21 2.66 10.33 -9.54
N GLY A 22 3.19 11.15 -10.47
CA GLY A 22 3.64 12.52 -10.22
C GLY A 22 5.15 12.61 -9.91
N GLY A 23 5.73 13.80 -10.13
CA GLY A 23 7.17 14.04 -10.02
C GLY A 23 7.90 13.90 -11.35
N VAL A 24 9.23 13.72 -11.30
CA VAL A 24 10.06 13.53 -12.50
C VAL A 24 10.13 12.03 -12.84
N ASP A 25 9.57 11.63 -13.98
CA ASP A 25 9.72 10.28 -14.49
C ASP A 25 11.17 10.07 -14.97
N PRO A 26 11.94 9.17 -14.35
CA PRO A 26 13.35 9.00 -14.70
C PRO A 26 13.56 8.37 -16.09
N ARG A 27 12.54 7.74 -16.68
CA ARG A 27 12.61 7.11 -18.01
C ARG A 27 12.48 8.14 -19.13
N THR A 28 11.59 9.10 -18.95
CA THR A 28 11.24 10.09 -19.98
C THR A 28 11.74 11.51 -19.66
N GLY A 29 12.11 11.79 -18.44
CA GLY A 29 12.50 13.13 -18.00
C GLY A 29 11.32 14.11 -17.89
N MET A 30 10.08 13.63 -17.99
CA MET A 30 8.91 14.48 -17.87
C MET A 30 8.53 14.69 -16.42
N TYR A 31 8.18 15.94 -16.07
CA TYR A 31 7.51 16.20 -14.81
C TYR A 31 6.01 16.05 -15.00
N THR A 32 5.40 15.23 -14.18
CA THR A 32 3.94 15.01 -14.12
C THR A 32 3.44 15.32 -12.72
N CYS A 33 2.16 15.64 -12.61
CA CYS A 33 1.50 15.87 -11.34
C CYS A 33 0.16 15.14 -11.34
N ALA A 34 -0.04 14.24 -10.38
CA ALA A 34 -1.30 13.53 -10.19
C ALA A 34 -1.90 13.90 -8.83
N LEU A 35 -3.14 14.36 -8.85
CA LEU A 35 -3.86 14.81 -7.67
C LEU A 35 -5.03 13.86 -7.42
N SER A 36 -4.96 13.08 -6.36
CA SER A 36 -6.09 12.26 -5.93
C SER A 36 -7.15 13.14 -5.28
N LEU A 37 -8.36 13.10 -5.80
CA LEU A 37 -9.53 13.78 -5.25
C LEU A 37 -10.40 12.81 -4.41
N GLY A 38 -9.85 11.63 -4.09
CA GLY A 38 -10.47 10.59 -3.29
C GLY A 38 -11.19 9.53 -4.11
N LYS A 39 -11.88 8.66 -3.41
CA LYS A 39 -12.63 7.53 -3.96
C LYS A 39 -14.13 7.80 -3.85
N LEU A 40 -14.87 7.55 -4.90
CA LEU A 40 -16.32 7.56 -4.91
C LEU A 40 -16.80 6.13 -4.68
N HIS A 41 -17.53 5.91 -3.62
CA HIS A 41 -18.23 4.66 -3.34
C HIS A 41 -19.64 4.74 -3.92
N SER A 42 -20.16 3.63 -4.39
CA SER A 42 -21.49 3.55 -4.99
C SER A 42 -22.30 2.42 -4.41
N ALA A 43 -23.63 2.48 -4.59
CA ALA A 43 -24.58 1.44 -4.20
C ALA A 43 -24.32 0.90 -2.78
N ASP A 44 -24.23 1.81 -1.82
CA ASP A 44 -24.02 1.50 -0.40
C ASP A 44 -22.79 0.62 -0.10
N LEU A 45 -21.67 0.89 -0.79
CA LEU A 45 -20.37 0.19 -0.72
C LEU A 45 -20.32 -1.16 -1.46
N ASN A 46 -21.37 -1.55 -2.18
CA ASN A 46 -21.39 -2.80 -2.96
C ASN A 46 -21.31 -2.59 -4.47
N GLY A 47 -21.18 -1.36 -4.93
CA GLY A 47 -21.03 -1.02 -6.34
C GLY A 47 -19.58 -0.83 -6.77
N PRO A 48 -19.37 -0.51 -8.07
CA PRO A 48 -18.04 -0.19 -8.54
C PRO A 48 -17.54 1.11 -7.90
N ASP A 49 -16.36 1.05 -7.34
CA ASP A 49 -15.66 2.22 -6.84
C ASP A 49 -14.95 2.97 -7.97
N VAL A 50 -15.00 4.29 -7.95
CA VAL A 50 -14.26 5.12 -8.89
C VAL A 50 -13.21 5.92 -8.12
N THR A 51 -11.93 5.63 -8.39
CA THR A 51 -10.83 6.49 -7.94
C THR A 51 -10.76 7.72 -8.83
N PHE A 52 -10.93 8.88 -8.22
CA PHE A 52 -10.98 10.13 -8.94
C PHE A 52 -9.62 10.82 -8.83
N SER A 53 -8.87 10.82 -9.94
CA SER A 53 -7.54 11.43 -10.03
C SER A 53 -7.48 12.36 -11.22
N LEU A 54 -7.05 13.59 -10.96
CA LEU A 54 -6.77 14.59 -11.97
C LEU A 54 -5.26 14.60 -12.22
N SER A 55 -4.83 14.37 -13.47
CA SER A 55 -3.42 14.32 -13.82
C SER A 55 -3.04 15.40 -14.83
N PHE A 56 -1.86 16.00 -14.63
CA PHE A 56 -1.21 16.89 -15.57
C PHE A 56 -0.20 16.12 -16.42
N ASN A 57 -0.34 16.28 -17.74
CA ASN A 57 0.61 15.75 -18.71
C ASN A 57 0.99 16.86 -19.70
N PRO A 58 2.24 17.35 -19.74
CA PRO A 58 2.65 18.43 -20.63
C PRO A 58 2.57 18.08 -22.12
N LEU A 59 2.43 16.80 -22.49
CA LEU A 59 2.21 16.39 -23.87
C LEU A 59 0.77 16.58 -24.35
N ASN A 60 -0.17 16.75 -23.42
CA ASN A 60 -1.57 17.04 -23.73
C ASN A 60 -1.77 18.55 -23.87
N GLN A 61 -1.69 19.10 -25.09
CA GLN A 61 -1.84 20.52 -25.33
C GLN A 61 -3.31 20.96 -25.55
N ALA A 62 -4.26 20.03 -25.46
CA ALA A 62 -5.68 20.34 -25.57
C ALA A 62 -6.29 20.63 -24.20
N ASP A 63 -7.22 21.59 -24.14
CA ASP A 63 -8.12 21.73 -22.99
C ASP A 63 -9.31 20.77 -23.19
N VAL A 64 -9.28 19.68 -22.45
CA VAL A 64 -10.34 18.66 -22.42
C VAL A 64 -11.34 18.90 -21.28
N GLY A 65 -11.56 20.18 -20.93
CA GLY A 65 -12.54 20.61 -19.93
C GLY A 65 -12.03 20.71 -18.49
N PHE A 66 -10.71 20.60 -18.28
CA PHE A 66 -10.05 20.80 -16.99
C PHE A 66 -8.87 21.76 -17.05
N GLY A 67 -8.72 22.46 -18.17
CA GLY A 67 -7.55 23.28 -18.51
C GLY A 67 -6.50 22.50 -19.29
N VAL A 68 -5.63 23.23 -19.98
CA VAL A 68 -4.59 22.68 -20.85
C VAL A 68 -3.65 21.77 -20.03
N GLY A 69 -3.44 20.56 -20.52
CA GLY A 69 -2.59 19.54 -19.87
C GLY A 69 -3.30 18.70 -18.84
N TRP A 70 -4.43 19.12 -18.28
CA TRP A 70 -5.15 18.42 -17.22
C TRP A 70 -6.25 17.52 -17.76
N SER A 71 -6.33 16.30 -17.23
CA SER A 71 -7.37 15.33 -17.61
C SER A 71 -7.67 14.35 -16.47
N LEU A 72 -8.88 13.77 -16.52
CA LEU A 72 -9.23 12.60 -15.73
C LEU A 72 -8.74 11.35 -16.47
N THR A 73 -8.15 10.43 -15.73
CA THR A 73 -7.74 9.13 -16.27
C THR A 73 -8.96 8.22 -16.32
N MET A 74 -9.55 8.07 -17.51
CA MET A 74 -10.70 7.22 -17.77
C MET A 74 -10.54 6.49 -19.11
N THR A 75 -11.17 5.34 -19.22
CA THR A 75 -11.16 4.59 -20.48
C THR A 75 -11.85 5.37 -21.59
N ARG A 76 -11.17 5.47 -22.74
CA ARG A 76 -11.70 6.09 -23.96
C ARG A 76 -11.04 5.51 -25.20
N TYR A 77 -11.78 5.47 -26.30
CA TYR A 77 -11.27 5.10 -27.60
C TYR A 77 -11.44 6.24 -28.60
N ASP A 78 -10.35 6.78 -29.09
CA ASP A 78 -10.33 7.80 -30.14
C ASP A 78 -10.32 7.09 -31.51
N LEU A 79 -11.41 7.21 -32.27
CA LEU A 79 -11.60 6.56 -33.56
C LEU A 79 -10.71 7.14 -34.65
N ARG A 80 -10.29 8.43 -34.52
CA ARG A 80 -9.42 9.10 -35.51
C ARG A 80 -7.97 8.63 -35.39
N SER A 81 -7.44 8.64 -34.18
CA SER A 81 -6.06 8.21 -33.88
C SER A 81 -5.95 6.70 -33.70
N LYS A 82 -7.09 6.00 -33.55
CA LYS A 82 -7.19 4.58 -33.17
C LYS A 82 -6.45 4.23 -31.89
N ILE A 83 -6.41 5.16 -30.94
CA ILE A 83 -5.79 4.95 -29.64
C ILE A 83 -6.85 4.64 -28.59
N MET A 84 -6.74 3.47 -27.95
CA MET A 84 -7.44 3.14 -26.72
C MET A 84 -6.60 3.59 -25.53
N THR A 85 -7.18 4.38 -24.65
CA THR A 85 -6.65 4.67 -23.31
C THR A 85 -7.48 3.87 -22.32
N LEU A 86 -6.85 3.09 -21.45
CA LEU A 86 -7.51 2.30 -20.40
C LEU A 86 -7.57 3.11 -19.09
N SER A 87 -8.44 2.70 -18.16
CA SER A 87 -8.61 3.39 -16.86
C SER A 87 -7.37 3.39 -15.96
N ASN A 88 -6.38 2.51 -16.22
CA ASN A 88 -5.06 2.53 -15.58
C ASN A 88 -4.06 3.52 -16.22
N GLY A 89 -4.48 4.25 -17.27
CA GLY A 89 -3.65 5.21 -17.99
C GLY A 89 -2.86 4.63 -19.16
N GLU A 90 -2.82 3.30 -19.35
CA GLU A 90 -2.14 2.67 -20.49
C GLU A 90 -2.81 3.03 -21.81
N ARG A 91 -1.99 3.22 -22.85
CA ARG A 91 -2.42 3.66 -24.16
C ARG A 91 -1.91 2.70 -25.24
N TYR A 92 -2.82 2.20 -26.06
CA TYR A 92 -2.50 1.25 -27.11
C TYR A 92 -3.13 1.63 -28.44
N LYS A 93 -2.41 1.43 -29.55
CA LYS A 93 -2.97 1.44 -30.89
C LYS A 93 -3.87 0.23 -31.08
N ALA A 94 -5.10 0.45 -31.50
CA ALA A 94 -6.10 -0.57 -31.74
C ALA A 94 -6.27 -0.85 -33.22
N VAL A 95 -6.49 -2.12 -33.55
CA VAL A 95 -6.91 -2.60 -34.86
C VAL A 95 -8.29 -3.21 -34.71
N GLU A 96 -9.23 -2.75 -35.51
CA GLU A 96 -10.59 -3.30 -35.55
C GLU A 96 -10.59 -4.71 -36.16
N THR A 97 -11.33 -5.60 -35.52
CA THR A 97 -11.60 -6.96 -35.97
C THR A 97 -13.10 -7.15 -36.12
N SER A 98 -13.55 -8.29 -36.64
CA SER A 98 -14.99 -8.60 -36.77
C SER A 98 -15.73 -8.65 -35.40
N THR A 99 -15.03 -8.90 -34.31
CA THR A 99 -15.63 -9.12 -32.97
C THR A 99 -15.20 -8.10 -31.92
N GLY A 100 -14.18 -7.27 -32.18
CA GLY A 100 -13.68 -6.34 -31.20
C GLY A 100 -12.46 -5.55 -31.64
N LEU A 101 -11.68 -5.04 -30.65
CA LEU A 101 -10.44 -4.36 -30.90
C LEU A 101 -9.26 -5.22 -30.43
N LYS A 102 -8.25 -5.36 -31.29
CA LYS A 102 -6.97 -5.98 -30.94
C LYS A 102 -5.91 -4.88 -30.78
N PHE A 103 -5.19 -4.92 -29.68
CA PHE A 103 -4.11 -3.95 -29.43
C PHE A 103 -2.79 -4.41 -30.07
N LYS A 104 -2.13 -3.52 -30.82
CA LYS A 104 -0.91 -3.86 -31.57
C LYS A 104 0.26 -4.26 -30.64
N GLU A 105 0.42 -3.57 -29.54
CA GLU A 105 1.60 -3.64 -28.68
C GLU A 105 1.27 -4.09 -27.23
N MET A 106 0.10 -4.67 -27.04
CA MET A 106 -0.30 -5.33 -25.79
C MET A 106 -0.15 -6.85 -25.96
N LYS A 107 0.76 -7.44 -25.19
CA LYS A 107 0.97 -8.91 -25.20
C LYS A 107 0.21 -9.59 -24.07
N LEU A 108 0.29 -9.05 -22.87
CA LEU A 108 -0.42 -9.56 -21.70
C LEU A 108 -1.87 -9.09 -21.77
N GLN A 109 -2.80 -10.02 -21.92
CA GLN A 109 -4.22 -9.70 -22.08
C GLN A 109 -4.89 -9.50 -20.71
N THR A 110 -4.68 -8.33 -20.10
CA THR A 110 -5.37 -7.92 -18.86
C THR A 110 -6.73 -7.26 -19.13
N ALA A 111 -6.99 -6.90 -20.38
CA ALA A 111 -8.26 -6.34 -20.85
C ALA A 111 -8.60 -6.87 -22.25
N LYS A 112 -9.89 -7.12 -22.52
CA LYS A 112 -10.44 -7.50 -23.81
C LYS A 112 -11.46 -6.45 -24.23
N VAL A 113 -11.51 -6.06 -25.51
CA VAL A 113 -12.46 -5.08 -26.02
C VAL A 113 -13.32 -5.72 -27.09
N LEU A 114 -14.62 -5.73 -26.87
CA LEU A 114 -15.64 -6.24 -27.79
C LEU A 114 -16.38 -5.08 -28.45
N VAL A 115 -16.82 -5.29 -29.70
CA VAL A 115 -17.80 -4.42 -30.36
C VAL A 115 -19.20 -5.00 -30.08
N THR A 116 -20.02 -4.25 -29.35
CA THR A 116 -21.37 -4.68 -28.93
C THR A 116 -22.48 -4.10 -29.81
N GLY A 117 -22.14 -3.20 -30.72
CA GLY A 117 -23.05 -2.57 -31.66
C GLY A 117 -22.42 -1.38 -32.39
N PRO A 118 -23.13 -0.72 -33.30
CA PRO A 118 -22.63 0.47 -33.98
C PRO A 118 -22.23 1.55 -33.01
N GLY A 119 -20.95 1.90 -32.97
CA GLY A 119 -20.39 2.91 -32.05
C GLY A 119 -20.46 2.53 -30.56
N ARG A 120 -20.54 1.25 -30.24
CA ARG A 120 -20.58 0.73 -28.87
C ARG A 120 -19.50 -0.31 -28.65
N TYR A 121 -18.80 -0.20 -27.53
CA TYR A 121 -17.70 -1.09 -27.13
C TYR A 121 -17.89 -1.53 -25.68
N GLU A 122 -17.41 -2.73 -25.36
CA GLU A 122 -17.33 -3.25 -24.00
C GLU A 122 -15.87 -3.59 -23.70
N VAL A 123 -15.31 -2.98 -22.66
CA VAL A 123 -13.98 -3.34 -22.13
C VAL A 123 -14.19 -4.25 -20.93
N ARG A 124 -13.66 -5.46 -21.00
CA ARG A 124 -13.69 -6.49 -19.95
C ARG A 124 -12.31 -6.56 -19.30
N TYR A 125 -12.27 -6.46 -18.01
CA TYR A 125 -11.02 -6.55 -17.24
C TYR A 125 -10.91 -7.90 -16.53
N LYS A 126 -9.67 -8.32 -16.28
CA LYS A 126 -9.36 -9.58 -15.59
C LYS A 126 -9.97 -9.65 -14.18
N ASP A 127 -10.11 -8.52 -13.48
CA ASP A 127 -10.72 -8.42 -12.15
C ASP A 127 -12.25 -8.67 -12.13
N GLY A 128 -12.88 -8.79 -13.28
CA GLY A 128 -14.33 -9.00 -13.44
C GLY A 128 -15.12 -7.72 -13.72
N ARG A 129 -14.48 -6.56 -13.68
CA ARG A 129 -15.09 -5.28 -14.04
C ARG A 129 -15.31 -5.17 -15.54
N ARG A 130 -16.41 -4.49 -15.92
CA ARG A 130 -16.73 -4.15 -17.31
C ARG A 130 -16.97 -2.66 -17.45
N GLU A 131 -16.58 -2.08 -18.58
CA GLU A 131 -16.85 -0.71 -18.94
C GLU A 131 -17.55 -0.68 -20.31
N LEU A 132 -18.74 -0.12 -20.36
CA LEU A 132 -19.51 0.03 -21.60
C LEU A 132 -19.27 1.43 -22.15
N LEU A 133 -18.77 1.50 -23.40
CA LEU A 133 -18.43 2.75 -24.06
C LEU A 133 -19.39 3.05 -25.20
N LYS A 134 -19.67 4.34 -25.39
CA LYS A 134 -20.47 4.87 -26.50
C LYS A 134 -19.72 5.99 -27.21
N VAL A 135 -19.76 5.97 -28.52
CA VAL A 135 -19.17 7.03 -29.37
C VAL A 135 -19.99 8.31 -29.24
N MET A 136 -19.31 9.39 -28.89
CA MET A 136 -19.82 10.76 -29.03
C MET A 136 -19.59 11.22 -30.48
N ALA A 137 -20.64 11.26 -31.31
CA ALA A 137 -20.54 11.48 -32.74
C ALA A 137 -19.78 12.77 -33.11
N ALA A 138 -20.02 13.86 -32.41
CA ALA A 138 -19.36 15.15 -32.64
C ALA A 138 -17.84 15.10 -32.39
N ALA A 139 -17.40 14.30 -31.40
CA ALA A 139 -16.00 14.17 -31.02
C ALA A 139 -15.27 13.02 -31.73
N GLN A 140 -16.00 12.01 -32.24
CA GLN A 140 -15.45 10.74 -32.76
C GLN A 140 -14.60 10.01 -31.70
N ILE A 141 -15.06 10.07 -30.43
CA ILE A 141 -14.41 9.42 -29.28
C ILE A 141 -15.48 8.60 -28.56
N ALA A 142 -15.18 7.33 -28.30
CA ALA A 142 -16.00 6.49 -27.42
C ALA A 142 -15.57 6.73 -25.96
N VAL A 143 -16.54 6.99 -25.08
CA VAL A 143 -16.35 7.24 -23.65
C VAL A 143 -17.20 6.29 -22.83
N VAL A 144 -16.81 6.06 -21.59
CA VAL A 144 -17.53 5.18 -20.66
C VAL A 144 -18.90 5.76 -20.33
N GLU A 145 -19.96 5.05 -20.70
CA GLU A 145 -21.37 5.34 -20.36
C GLU A 145 -21.79 4.62 -19.08
N LYS A 146 -21.19 3.44 -18.82
CA LYS A 146 -21.54 2.58 -17.69
C LYS A 146 -20.33 1.78 -17.22
N ILE A 147 -20.13 1.69 -15.90
CA ILE A 147 -19.16 0.78 -15.26
C ILE A 147 -19.96 -0.25 -14.48
N VAL A 148 -19.63 -1.53 -14.68
CA VAL A 148 -20.28 -2.67 -14.03
C VAL A 148 -19.24 -3.43 -13.22
N ALA A 149 -19.47 -3.61 -11.92
CA ALA A 149 -18.64 -4.43 -11.04
C ALA A 149 -18.84 -5.93 -11.31
N ALA A 150 -17.94 -6.77 -10.78
CA ALA A 150 -18.00 -8.22 -10.95
C ALA A 150 -19.32 -8.84 -10.42
N ASN A 151 -19.95 -8.21 -9.41
CA ASN A 151 -21.24 -8.63 -8.85
C ASN A 151 -22.45 -8.11 -9.63
N GLY A 152 -22.26 -7.42 -10.75
CA GLY A 152 -23.34 -6.91 -11.62
C GLY A 152 -23.85 -5.51 -11.24
N VAL A 153 -23.49 -4.97 -10.08
CA VAL A 153 -23.86 -3.60 -9.70
C VAL A 153 -23.16 -2.58 -10.59
N SER A 154 -23.84 -1.47 -10.89
CA SER A 154 -23.32 -0.55 -11.90
C SER A 154 -23.55 0.92 -11.56
N ILE A 155 -22.72 1.77 -12.15
CA ILE A 155 -22.87 3.22 -12.20
C ILE A 155 -22.95 3.72 -13.62
N THR A 156 -23.57 4.88 -13.82
CA THR A 156 -23.72 5.54 -15.12
C THR A 156 -22.96 6.85 -15.14
N LEU A 157 -22.36 7.16 -16.30
CA LEU A 157 -21.56 8.36 -16.53
C LEU A 157 -22.19 9.17 -17.63
N LYS A 158 -22.48 10.45 -17.36
CA LYS A 158 -23.02 11.40 -18.35
C LYS A 158 -21.90 12.27 -18.89
N HIS A 159 -21.94 12.51 -20.19
CA HIS A 159 -20.95 13.33 -20.88
C HIS A 159 -21.64 14.43 -21.71
N ASP A 160 -20.91 15.54 -21.86
CA ASP A 160 -21.24 16.61 -22.78
C ASP A 160 -20.04 16.85 -23.72
N VAL A 161 -20.13 17.81 -24.63
CA VAL A 161 -19.05 18.17 -25.55
C VAL A 161 -18.52 19.56 -25.20
N PHE A 162 -17.20 19.64 -24.96
CA PHE A 162 -16.47 20.88 -24.73
C PHE A 162 -15.25 20.93 -25.66
N ASN A 163 -15.11 22.01 -26.45
CA ASN A 163 -14.02 22.17 -27.42
C ASN A 163 -13.82 20.93 -28.33
N GLN A 164 -14.90 20.31 -28.79
CA GLN A 164 -14.91 19.06 -29.59
C GLN A 164 -14.40 17.81 -28.86
N PHE A 165 -14.18 17.88 -27.53
CA PHE A 165 -13.86 16.73 -26.70
C PHE A 165 -15.04 16.33 -25.84
N PRO A 166 -15.25 15.03 -25.60
CA PRO A 166 -16.23 14.59 -24.62
C PRO A 166 -15.73 14.89 -23.21
N VAL A 167 -16.59 15.48 -22.39
CA VAL A 167 -16.29 15.84 -21.00
C VAL A 167 -17.30 15.23 -20.06
N LEU A 168 -16.83 14.58 -19.01
CA LEU A 168 -17.68 14.05 -17.95
C LEU A 168 -18.43 15.20 -17.24
N THR A 169 -19.73 15.02 -17.02
CA THR A 169 -20.60 15.97 -16.29
C THR A 169 -21.16 15.40 -15.01
N GLU A 170 -21.55 14.12 -15.01
CA GLU A 170 -22.08 13.45 -13.81
C GLU A 170 -21.68 12.00 -13.74
N ILE A 171 -21.55 11.49 -12.53
CA ILE A 171 -21.50 10.06 -12.20
C ILE A 171 -22.69 9.79 -11.26
N ASN A 172 -23.51 8.82 -11.61
CA ASN A 172 -24.69 8.47 -10.84
C ASN A 172 -24.71 6.96 -10.56
N ASP A 173 -25.15 6.55 -9.39
CA ASP A 173 -25.60 5.21 -9.14
C ASP A 173 -27.14 5.14 -9.28
N ALA A 174 -27.75 4.05 -8.80
CA ALA A 174 -29.19 3.87 -8.87
C ALA A 174 -29.96 4.79 -7.90
N LYS A 175 -29.31 5.38 -6.90
CA LYS A 175 -29.95 6.12 -5.81
C LYS A 175 -29.68 7.63 -5.87
N GLU A 176 -28.44 8.01 -6.18
CA GLU A 176 -28.01 9.42 -6.10
C GLU A 176 -26.95 9.79 -7.15
N CYS A 177 -26.76 11.09 -7.30
CA CYS A 177 -25.60 11.62 -8.04
C CYS A 177 -24.37 11.60 -7.12
N LEU A 178 -23.36 10.83 -7.49
CA LEU A 178 -22.11 10.68 -6.73
C LEU A 178 -21.15 11.84 -6.99
N LEU A 179 -21.14 12.35 -8.21
CA LEU A 179 -20.29 13.45 -8.63
C LEU A 179 -20.98 14.29 -9.70
N ARG A 180 -20.89 15.62 -9.56
CA ARG A 180 -21.28 16.59 -10.58
C ARG A 180 -20.11 17.48 -10.91
N ILE A 181 -19.86 17.73 -12.20
CA ILE A 181 -18.77 18.60 -12.69
C ILE A 181 -19.37 19.78 -13.44
N ALA A 182 -19.29 20.94 -12.84
CA ALA A 182 -19.77 22.20 -13.41
C ALA A 182 -18.61 23.02 -13.95
N ARG A 183 -18.78 23.57 -15.17
CA ARG A 183 -17.78 24.42 -15.85
C ARG A 183 -18.32 25.81 -16.04
N LYS A 184 -17.59 26.80 -15.53
CA LYS A 184 -17.87 28.24 -15.72
C LYS A 184 -16.60 28.93 -16.21
N ALA A 185 -16.72 30.12 -16.72
CA ALA A 185 -15.55 30.91 -17.11
C ALA A 185 -14.58 31.04 -15.93
N GLY A 186 -13.34 30.60 -16.10
CA GLY A 186 -12.30 30.65 -15.08
C GLY A 186 -12.39 29.62 -13.94
N GLN A 187 -13.36 28.70 -13.95
CA GLN A 187 -13.51 27.74 -12.87
C GLN A 187 -14.14 26.44 -13.32
N VAL A 188 -13.58 25.31 -12.84
CA VAL A 188 -14.24 23.99 -12.87
C VAL A 188 -14.50 23.56 -11.43
N THR A 189 -15.75 23.22 -11.13
CA THR A 189 -16.14 22.72 -9.79
C THR A 189 -16.53 21.26 -9.90
N LEU A 190 -15.93 20.42 -9.06
CA LEU A 190 -16.23 19.01 -8.90
C LEU A 190 -16.92 18.85 -7.54
N THR A 191 -18.22 18.62 -7.57
CA THR A 191 -19.04 18.46 -6.36
C THR A 191 -19.30 16.98 -6.10
N ARG A 192 -18.78 16.45 -5.01
CA ARG A 192 -19.10 15.09 -4.52
C ARG A 192 -20.43 15.11 -3.78
N HIS A 193 -21.25 14.08 -3.99
CA HIS A 193 -22.59 13.93 -3.40
C HIS A 193 -23.40 15.22 -3.44
N PRO A 194 -23.59 15.84 -4.64
CA PRO A 194 -24.32 17.08 -4.76
C PRO A 194 -25.75 16.93 -4.22
N ASP A 195 -26.34 18.01 -3.77
CA ASP A 195 -27.74 18.05 -3.26
C ASP A 195 -27.93 17.23 -1.96
N THR A 196 -26.86 16.90 -1.23
CA THR A 196 -26.89 16.18 0.06
C THR A 196 -26.15 16.94 1.15
N ALA A 197 -26.37 16.58 2.40
CA ALA A 197 -25.63 17.15 3.54
C ALA A 197 -24.12 16.81 3.53
N SER A 198 -23.70 15.83 2.76
CA SER A 198 -22.30 15.42 2.59
C SER A 198 -21.64 16.06 1.34
N SER A 199 -22.30 17.07 0.74
CA SER A 199 -21.79 17.76 -0.44
C SER A 199 -20.45 18.43 -0.16
N SER A 200 -19.50 18.25 -1.07
CA SER A 200 -18.16 18.84 -0.95
C SER A 200 -17.57 19.21 -2.30
N ASP A 201 -17.00 20.41 -2.37
CA ASP A 201 -16.48 21.01 -3.61
C ASP A 201 -14.96 20.98 -3.68
N TYR A 202 -14.45 20.49 -4.81
CA TYR A 202 -13.09 20.74 -5.28
C TYR A 202 -13.18 21.76 -6.41
N LYS A 203 -12.35 22.83 -6.38
CA LYS A 203 -12.40 23.89 -7.40
C LYS A 203 -11.06 24.04 -8.08
N LEU A 204 -11.06 23.95 -9.40
CA LEU A 204 -9.93 24.30 -10.24
C LEU A 204 -10.12 25.76 -10.69
N ILE A 205 -9.20 26.62 -10.34
CA ILE A 205 -9.19 28.02 -10.74
C ILE A 205 -8.33 28.15 -11.99
N LEU A 206 -8.93 28.65 -13.08
CA LEU A 206 -8.28 28.75 -14.37
C LEU A 206 -8.02 30.20 -14.74
N LYS A 207 -6.84 30.47 -15.30
CA LYS A 207 -6.50 31.70 -15.95
C LYS A 207 -5.96 31.40 -17.35
N ASN A 208 -6.58 31.96 -18.40
CA ASN A 208 -6.22 31.66 -19.80
C ASN A 208 -6.14 30.14 -20.08
N SER A 209 -7.15 29.37 -19.65
CA SER A 209 -7.25 27.91 -19.75
C SER A 209 -6.13 27.13 -19.02
N LEU A 210 -5.35 27.75 -18.15
CA LEU A 210 -4.36 27.08 -17.29
C LEU A 210 -4.87 27.02 -15.86
N VAL A 211 -4.78 25.85 -15.22
CA VAL A 211 -5.11 25.69 -13.79
C VAL A 211 -4.04 26.38 -12.97
N THR A 212 -4.36 27.48 -12.31
CA THR A 212 -3.42 28.23 -11.47
C THR A 212 -3.54 27.91 -9.99
N ALA A 213 -4.70 27.39 -9.56
CA ALA A 213 -4.90 26.91 -8.20
C ALA A 213 -5.92 25.76 -8.17
N ILE A 214 -5.80 24.91 -7.19
CA ILE A 214 -6.79 23.87 -6.85
C ILE A 214 -7.17 24.07 -5.39
N GLU A 215 -8.45 24.30 -5.15
CA GLU A 215 -9.01 24.46 -3.81
C GLU A 215 -9.66 23.15 -3.35
N LEU A 216 -9.37 22.77 -2.12
CA LEU A 216 -9.95 21.60 -1.46
C LEU A 216 -11.21 21.99 -0.67
N PRO A 217 -12.13 21.06 -0.38
CA PRO A 217 -13.29 21.32 0.47
C PRO A 217 -12.96 21.91 1.85
N VAL A 218 -11.75 21.65 2.32
CA VAL A 218 -11.24 22.10 3.63
C VAL A 218 -10.33 23.33 3.55
N GLY A 219 -10.27 24.00 2.40
CA GLY A 219 -9.50 25.22 2.19
C GLY A 219 -8.51 25.13 1.02
N LYS A 220 -7.40 25.87 1.13
CA LYS A 220 -6.41 25.94 0.05
C LYS A 220 -5.74 24.60 -0.22
N GLY A 221 -5.58 24.28 -1.50
CA GLY A 221 -4.84 23.13 -2.00
C GLY A 221 -3.52 23.52 -2.64
N TRP A 222 -3.42 23.36 -3.95
CA TRP A 222 -2.20 23.61 -4.73
C TRP A 222 -2.24 25.00 -5.41
N ASP A 223 -1.06 25.63 -5.53
CA ASP A 223 -0.83 26.74 -6.45
C ASP A 223 0.15 26.29 -7.55
N LEU A 224 -0.11 26.62 -8.81
CA LEU A 224 0.57 26.09 -9.98
C LEU A 224 1.00 27.23 -10.92
N GLU A 225 2.27 27.18 -11.37
CA GLU A 225 2.80 28.12 -12.35
C GLU A 225 3.46 27.37 -13.51
N TYR A 226 3.34 27.93 -14.71
CA TYR A 226 3.78 27.29 -15.95
C TYR A 226 4.80 28.14 -16.68
N GLU A 227 5.72 27.49 -17.37
CA GLU A 227 6.55 28.07 -18.40
C GLU A 227 6.15 27.55 -19.79
N VAL A 228 6.50 28.30 -20.83
CA VAL A 228 6.24 27.94 -22.22
C VAL A 228 7.54 27.50 -22.87
N ILE A 229 7.57 26.28 -23.37
CA ILE A 229 8.70 25.75 -24.13
C ILE A 229 8.14 25.21 -25.45
N ASP A 230 8.64 25.72 -26.58
CA ASP A 230 8.19 25.36 -27.94
C ASP A 230 6.66 25.39 -28.11
N GLY A 231 6.01 26.38 -27.49
CA GLY A 231 4.56 26.59 -27.53
C GLY A 231 3.76 25.69 -26.56
N ALA A 232 4.38 24.70 -25.95
CA ALA A 232 3.75 23.81 -24.96
C ALA A 232 3.90 24.36 -23.53
N ARG A 233 3.01 23.90 -22.63
CA ARG A 233 2.95 24.35 -21.24
C ARG A 233 3.55 23.30 -20.33
N TYR A 234 4.53 23.70 -19.51
CA TYR A 234 5.22 22.86 -18.54
C TYR A 234 5.10 23.48 -17.15
N LEU A 235 4.83 22.65 -16.13
CA LEU A 235 4.84 23.09 -14.74
C LEU A 235 6.28 23.43 -14.34
N HIS A 236 6.55 24.67 -13.92
CA HIS A 236 7.86 25.05 -13.42
C HIS A 236 7.86 25.35 -11.93
N ARG A 237 6.67 25.62 -11.34
CA ARG A 237 6.53 25.82 -9.90
C ARG A 237 5.22 25.20 -9.41
N VAL A 238 5.33 24.40 -8.35
CA VAL A 238 4.19 23.75 -7.68
C VAL A 238 4.28 24.04 -6.19
N VAL A 239 3.18 24.51 -5.59
CA VAL A 239 3.06 24.67 -4.14
C VAL A 239 1.98 23.71 -3.65
N ASN A 240 2.31 22.80 -2.77
CA ASN A 240 1.37 21.82 -2.23
C ASN A 240 0.51 22.38 -1.07
N PRO A 241 -0.53 21.68 -0.59
CA PRO A 241 -1.37 22.15 0.52
C PRO A 241 -0.61 22.42 1.84
N LEU A 242 0.51 21.76 2.08
CA LEU A 242 1.38 21.96 3.24
C LEU A 242 2.40 23.08 3.03
N ARG A 243 2.34 23.73 1.83
CA ARG A 243 3.19 24.86 1.42
C ARG A 243 4.66 24.52 1.17
N ALA A 244 5.00 23.24 0.87
CA ALA A 244 6.25 22.98 0.17
C ALA A 244 6.21 23.63 -1.21
N VAL A 245 7.36 24.13 -1.64
CA VAL A 245 7.52 24.74 -2.97
C VAL A 245 8.46 23.86 -3.78
N GLU A 246 7.98 23.37 -4.91
CA GLU A 246 8.78 22.65 -5.90
C GLU A 246 9.13 23.61 -7.04
N ILE A 247 10.40 23.62 -7.44
CA ILE A 247 10.89 24.37 -8.60
C ILE A 247 11.48 23.38 -9.59
N ILE A 248 10.94 23.37 -10.80
CA ILE A 248 11.32 22.45 -11.87
C ILE A 248 12.01 23.25 -12.97
N ARG A 249 13.19 22.79 -13.42
CA ARG A 249 13.94 23.41 -14.51
C ARG A 249 14.14 22.40 -15.65
N TYR A 250 13.91 22.86 -16.87
CA TYR A 250 13.95 22.06 -18.08
C TYR A 250 15.12 22.41 -18.98
N LYS A 251 15.63 21.41 -19.72
CA LYS A 251 16.43 21.58 -20.92
C LYS A 251 15.45 21.65 -22.10
N GLN A 252 15.40 22.78 -22.78
CA GLN A 252 14.42 23.03 -23.86
C GLN A 252 14.67 22.11 -25.05
N GLN A 253 15.91 22.08 -25.60
CA GLN A 253 16.34 21.13 -26.61
C GLN A 253 16.78 19.84 -25.91
N GLY A 254 15.81 19.03 -25.50
CA GLY A 254 16.00 17.82 -24.72
C GLY A 254 16.22 16.57 -25.53
N HIS A 255 15.30 15.62 -25.45
CA HIS A 255 15.37 14.36 -26.21
C HIS A 255 15.11 14.55 -27.69
N HIS A 256 16.02 14.06 -28.54
CA HIS A 256 15.82 14.01 -29.98
C HIS A 256 14.93 12.82 -30.35
N PHE A 257 14.13 12.98 -31.39
CA PHE A 257 13.36 11.90 -32.00
C PHE A 257 14.25 10.99 -32.88
N VAL A 258 13.65 9.99 -33.50
CA VAL A 258 14.32 9.16 -34.52
C VAL A 258 14.99 10.02 -35.57
N ASN A 259 16.08 9.52 -36.17
CA ASN A 259 16.86 10.27 -37.17
C ASN A 259 15.97 10.79 -38.32
N GLY A 260 16.21 12.04 -38.75
CA GLY A 260 15.45 12.70 -39.80
C GLY A 260 14.16 13.41 -39.33
N VAL A 261 13.86 13.38 -38.03
CA VAL A 261 12.80 14.18 -37.41
C VAL A 261 13.43 15.33 -36.62
N GLU A 262 13.41 16.53 -37.19
CA GLU A 262 13.92 17.78 -36.57
C GLU A 262 12.95 18.28 -35.51
N ARG A 263 12.84 17.49 -34.40
CA ARG A 263 12.01 17.83 -33.24
C ARG A 263 12.70 17.33 -31.98
N THR A 264 12.56 18.10 -30.91
CA THR A 264 13.04 17.69 -29.58
C THR A 264 11.89 17.70 -28.58
N LEU A 265 12.08 16.99 -27.48
CA LEU A 265 11.17 16.96 -26.35
C LEU A 265 11.92 17.45 -25.11
N PRO A 266 11.49 18.53 -24.44
CA PRO A 266 12.12 19.03 -23.21
C PRO A 266 12.16 17.94 -22.13
N PHE A 267 13.19 17.97 -21.28
CA PHE A 267 13.26 17.12 -20.08
C PHE A 267 13.76 17.92 -18.87
N VAL A 268 13.41 17.46 -17.69
CA VAL A 268 13.83 18.06 -16.41
C VAL A 268 15.32 17.84 -16.21
N ILE A 269 16.07 18.91 -15.91
CA ILE A 269 17.48 18.88 -15.51
C ILE A 269 17.69 19.12 -14.03
N ALA A 270 16.71 19.76 -13.35
CA ALA A 270 16.79 19.96 -11.91
C ALA A 270 15.39 20.10 -11.30
N HIS A 271 15.26 19.56 -10.09
CA HIS A 271 14.06 19.61 -9.27
C HIS A 271 14.46 19.93 -7.83
N ASP A 272 14.09 21.13 -7.40
CA ASP A 272 14.33 21.63 -6.04
C ASP A 272 13.03 21.57 -5.24
N VAL A 273 13.09 21.02 -4.03
CA VAL A 273 11.96 21.01 -3.10
C VAL A 273 12.35 21.79 -1.84
N TYR A 274 11.56 22.80 -1.52
CA TYR A 274 11.69 23.64 -0.34
C TYR A 274 10.61 23.26 0.67
N PRO A 275 10.92 22.51 1.73
CA PRO A 275 9.93 22.13 2.74
C PRO A 275 9.46 23.30 3.59
N GLY A 276 10.22 24.38 3.62
CA GLY A 276 9.95 25.58 4.42
C GLY A 276 10.34 25.42 5.90
N ARG A 277 10.15 26.51 6.65
CA ARG A 277 10.28 26.54 8.12
C ARG A 277 11.64 26.07 8.67
N GLY A 278 12.73 26.52 8.02
CA GLY A 278 14.09 26.22 8.45
C GLY A 278 14.58 24.81 8.13
N GLN A 279 13.77 24.01 7.43
CA GLN A 279 14.22 22.72 6.91
C GLN A 279 15.06 22.90 5.65
N SER A 280 16.04 22.04 5.44
CA SER A 280 16.97 22.14 4.31
C SER A 280 16.25 21.85 2.98
N ARG A 281 16.68 22.55 1.91
CA ARG A 281 16.24 22.32 0.56
C ARG A 281 16.78 20.98 0.04
N LEU A 282 15.93 20.16 -0.56
CA LEU A 282 16.32 18.99 -1.33
C LEU A 282 16.58 19.41 -2.78
N CYS A 283 17.74 19.04 -3.35
CA CYS A 283 18.12 19.42 -4.70
C CYS A 283 18.48 18.16 -5.49
N LYS A 284 17.70 17.85 -6.54
CA LYS A 284 17.96 16.75 -7.46
C LYS A 284 18.30 17.30 -8.84
N THR A 285 19.31 16.72 -9.50
CA THR A 285 19.62 17.01 -10.89
C THR A 285 19.55 15.74 -11.73
N TYR A 286 19.26 15.90 -13.02
CA TYR A 286 18.99 14.78 -13.93
C TYR A 286 19.82 14.93 -15.20
N THR A 287 20.35 13.80 -15.69
CA THR A 287 20.98 13.70 -17.01
C THR A 287 20.50 12.45 -17.73
N TYR A 288 20.48 12.51 -19.05
CA TYR A 288 19.96 11.45 -19.90
C TYR A 288 20.96 11.13 -21.00
N SER A 289 21.02 9.87 -21.43
CA SER A 289 21.84 9.48 -22.57
C SER A 289 21.29 10.06 -23.87
N ASP A 290 22.13 10.13 -24.89
CA ASP A 290 21.78 10.58 -26.24
C ASP A 290 20.73 9.64 -26.87
N ARG A 291 20.94 8.31 -26.80
CA ARG A 291 19.87 7.34 -27.03
C ARG A 291 18.82 7.50 -25.95
N ASN A 292 17.55 7.48 -26.36
CA ASN A 292 16.43 7.78 -25.47
C ASN A 292 15.17 6.98 -25.85
N PHE A 293 14.12 7.14 -25.09
CA PHE A 293 12.84 6.42 -25.28
C PHE A 293 12.09 6.79 -26.59
N LEU A 294 12.50 7.85 -27.29
CA LEU A 294 11.93 8.25 -28.58
C LEU A 294 12.63 7.62 -29.78
N GLY A 295 13.70 6.83 -29.55
CA GLY A 295 14.41 6.11 -30.60
C GLY A 295 15.47 6.92 -31.34
N HIS A 296 16.08 7.94 -30.71
CA HIS A 296 17.19 8.67 -31.30
C HIS A 296 18.32 7.72 -31.72
N GLY A 297 18.85 7.89 -32.93
CA GLY A 297 19.82 7.00 -33.55
C GLY A 297 19.20 5.88 -34.40
N LEU A 298 17.87 5.72 -34.42
CA LEU A 298 17.17 4.78 -35.28
C LEU A 298 16.63 5.48 -36.54
N ILE A 299 16.45 4.71 -37.60
CA ILE A 299 15.86 5.18 -38.85
C ILE A 299 14.33 5.02 -38.76
N PRO A 300 13.52 6.05 -39.12
CA PRO A 300 12.09 5.93 -39.12
C PRO A 300 11.62 4.86 -40.11
N ALA A 301 10.62 4.05 -39.74
CA ALA A 301 9.97 3.16 -40.68
C ALA A 301 8.97 3.95 -41.56
N LYS A 302 8.81 3.56 -42.84
CA LYS A 302 8.02 4.31 -43.81
C LYS A 302 6.51 4.34 -43.52
N ASP A 303 5.94 3.31 -42.87
CA ASP A 303 4.49 3.17 -42.70
C ASP A 303 4.10 2.59 -41.34
N ASP A 304 4.94 2.72 -40.32
CA ASP A 304 4.66 2.16 -39.01
C ASP A 304 4.46 3.26 -37.99
N ASP A 305 3.32 3.19 -37.32
CA ASP A 305 2.86 4.10 -36.30
C ASP A 305 3.07 3.56 -34.85
N GLY A 306 3.75 2.41 -34.69
CA GLY A 306 4.10 1.79 -33.42
C GLY A 306 5.32 2.42 -32.73
N ASP A 307 5.70 1.84 -31.59
CA ASP A 307 6.88 2.29 -30.83
C ASP A 307 8.17 1.97 -31.59
N PRO A 308 9.01 2.95 -31.93
CA PRO A 308 10.23 2.75 -32.72
C PRO A 308 11.23 1.84 -32.02
N LEU A 309 11.27 1.80 -30.66
CA LEU A 309 12.20 0.98 -29.91
C LEU A 309 11.88 -0.51 -30.02
N TYR A 310 10.62 -0.87 -30.24
CA TYR A 310 10.23 -2.30 -30.35
C TYR A 310 10.83 -2.97 -31.59
N ARG A 311 11.31 -2.18 -32.56
CA ARG A 311 12.04 -2.63 -33.74
C ARG A 311 13.56 -2.45 -33.63
N ALA A 312 14.02 -1.77 -32.61
CA ALA A 312 15.44 -1.50 -32.41
C ALA A 312 16.26 -2.79 -32.27
N PRO A 313 17.55 -2.75 -32.61
CA PRO A 313 18.48 -3.84 -32.28
C PRO A 313 18.46 -4.17 -30.78
N GLY A 314 18.77 -5.42 -30.43
CA GLY A 314 18.84 -5.85 -29.02
C GLY A 314 19.87 -5.10 -28.18
N THR A 315 20.85 -4.45 -28.84
CA THR A 315 21.87 -3.61 -28.19
C THR A 315 21.41 -2.17 -27.92
N TYR A 316 20.17 -1.80 -28.31
CA TYR A 316 19.67 -0.48 -28.01
C TYR A 316 19.28 -0.39 -26.53
N VAL A 317 20.04 0.40 -25.81
CA VAL A 317 19.79 0.75 -24.40
C VAL A 317 19.89 2.26 -24.24
N TYR A 318 19.18 2.79 -23.25
CA TYR A 318 19.27 4.20 -22.86
C TYR A 318 19.31 4.32 -21.33
N THR A 319 19.86 5.43 -20.85
CA THR A 319 20.11 5.62 -19.42
C THR A 319 19.60 6.97 -18.93
N SER A 320 19.32 7.03 -17.64
CA SER A 320 19.13 8.25 -16.90
C SER A 320 19.92 8.23 -15.59
N ASP A 321 20.48 9.38 -15.22
CA ASP A 321 21.16 9.57 -13.96
C ASP A 321 20.38 10.61 -13.15
N GLU A 322 20.06 10.29 -11.90
CA GLU A 322 19.51 11.18 -10.89
C GLU A 322 20.56 11.43 -9.82
N GLN A 323 20.85 12.68 -9.52
CA GLN A 323 21.86 13.07 -8.56
C GLN A 323 21.21 13.88 -7.44
N LEU A 324 21.38 13.44 -6.20
CA LEU A 324 21.07 14.22 -5.02
C LEU A 324 22.28 15.06 -4.65
N VAL A 325 22.10 16.38 -4.57
CA VAL A 325 23.18 17.35 -4.32
C VAL A 325 23.00 17.97 -2.93
N VAL A 326 23.97 17.80 -2.05
CA VAL A 326 23.99 18.33 -0.68
C VAL A 326 25.18 19.29 -0.53
N GLY A 327 24.91 20.54 -0.12
CA GLY A 327 25.98 21.53 0.02
C GLY A 327 26.79 21.82 -1.24
N GLY A 328 26.17 21.65 -2.43
CA GLY A 328 26.83 21.79 -3.73
C GLY A 328 27.69 20.60 -4.16
N LYS A 329 27.72 19.51 -3.38
CA LYS A 329 28.46 18.28 -3.68
C LYS A 329 27.49 17.13 -3.99
N LEU A 330 27.92 16.24 -4.87
CA LEU A 330 27.20 14.99 -5.12
C LEU A 330 27.15 14.15 -3.83
N HIS A 331 25.95 13.85 -3.38
CA HIS A 331 25.72 12.96 -2.24
C HIS A 331 25.35 11.55 -2.72
N THR A 332 24.31 11.43 -3.56
CA THR A 332 23.84 10.15 -4.09
C THR A 332 23.68 10.22 -5.59
N LEU A 333 24.14 9.21 -6.30
CA LEU A 333 23.95 9.00 -7.73
C LEU A 333 23.08 7.75 -7.93
N ILE A 334 21.99 7.89 -8.67
CA ILE A 334 21.15 6.77 -9.11
C ILE A 334 21.20 6.71 -10.62
N LYS A 335 21.86 5.69 -11.15
CA LYS A 335 21.92 5.42 -12.59
C LYS A 335 20.99 4.31 -12.99
N ARG A 336 20.09 4.57 -13.95
CA ARG A 336 19.11 3.62 -14.46
C ARG A 336 19.42 3.28 -15.91
N THR A 337 19.24 2.00 -16.27
CA THR A 337 19.43 1.48 -17.63
C THR A 337 18.16 0.79 -18.09
N TYR A 338 17.68 1.17 -19.27
CA TYR A 338 16.48 0.65 -19.89
C TYR A 338 16.81 -0.06 -21.20
N ASN A 339 16.14 -1.17 -21.48
CA ASN A 339 16.27 -1.87 -22.76
C ASN A 339 15.31 -1.30 -23.84
N LYS A 340 15.34 -1.87 -25.04
CA LYS A 340 14.48 -1.48 -26.16
C LYS A 340 12.96 -1.66 -25.92
N PHE A 341 12.55 -2.37 -24.89
CA PHE A 341 11.15 -2.53 -24.48
C PHE A 341 10.78 -1.60 -23.32
N HIS A 342 11.58 -0.58 -23.04
CA HIS A 342 11.45 0.38 -21.93
C HIS A 342 11.52 -0.26 -20.54
N LEU A 343 11.99 -1.50 -20.43
CA LEU A 343 12.10 -2.20 -19.15
C LEU A 343 13.36 -1.75 -18.43
N LEU A 344 13.24 -1.47 -17.13
CA LEU A 344 14.37 -1.09 -16.27
C LEU A 344 15.20 -2.34 -15.94
N VAL A 345 16.30 -2.53 -16.66
CA VAL A 345 17.16 -3.73 -16.51
C VAL A 345 18.22 -3.59 -15.44
N ALA A 346 18.62 -2.35 -15.10
CA ALA A 346 19.54 -2.11 -14.00
C ALA A 346 19.31 -0.73 -13.37
N GLN A 347 19.42 -0.68 -12.04
CA GLN A 347 19.51 0.55 -11.26
C GLN A 347 20.73 0.45 -10.33
N VAL A 348 21.65 1.39 -10.44
CA VAL A 348 22.85 1.48 -9.59
C VAL A 348 22.72 2.72 -8.73
N THR A 349 22.64 2.55 -7.42
CA THR A 349 22.63 3.64 -6.43
C THR A 349 23.99 3.66 -5.76
N THR A 350 24.67 4.80 -5.82
CA THR A 350 25.99 5.01 -5.21
C THR A 350 25.92 6.20 -4.26
N CYS A 351 26.36 5.99 -3.02
CA CYS A 351 26.53 7.03 -2.02
C CYS A 351 27.87 6.75 -1.32
N GLY A 352 28.84 7.65 -1.44
CA GLY A 352 30.20 7.41 -0.93
C GLY A 352 30.80 6.08 -1.40
N ASP A 353 31.16 5.22 -0.46
CA ASP A 353 31.71 3.88 -0.73
C ASP A 353 30.62 2.79 -0.85
N ALA A 354 29.38 3.08 -0.50
CA ALA A 354 28.26 2.16 -0.62
C ALA A 354 27.68 2.16 -2.05
N GLN A 355 27.48 0.99 -2.61
CA GLN A 355 26.79 0.83 -3.89
C GLN A 355 25.79 -0.32 -3.82
N THR A 356 24.53 -0.02 -4.20
CA THR A 356 23.49 -1.02 -4.39
C THR A 356 23.14 -1.11 -5.87
N THR A 357 23.24 -2.30 -6.45
CA THR A 357 22.82 -2.59 -7.82
C THR A 357 21.60 -3.48 -7.81
N VAL A 358 20.51 -3.00 -8.39
CA VAL A 358 19.31 -3.78 -8.65
C VAL A 358 19.31 -4.14 -10.13
N ALA A 359 19.43 -5.43 -10.45
CA ALA A 359 19.38 -5.94 -11.82
C ALA A 359 18.12 -6.81 -12.00
N THR A 360 17.36 -6.56 -13.07
CA THR A 360 16.16 -7.32 -13.39
C THR A 360 16.27 -7.94 -14.77
N GLU A 361 16.24 -9.26 -14.82
CA GLU A 361 15.99 -10.01 -16.05
C GLU A 361 14.48 -10.20 -16.21
N TYR A 362 14.00 -9.96 -17.41
CA TYR A 362 12.57 -10.12 -17.73
C TYR A 362 12.37 -11.37 -18.59
N HIS A 363 11.11 -11.82 -18.73
CA HIS A 363 10.78 -12.92 -19.64
C HIS A 363 10.97 -12.59 -21.12
N CYS A 364 11.38 -11.38 -21.47
CA CYS A 364 11.65 -10.96 -22.83
C CYS A 364 13.01 -11.47 -23.36
N SER A 365 13.11 -11.61 -24.67
CA SER A 365 14.38 -11.78 -25.39
C SER A 365 14.66 -10.54 -26.24
N VAL A 366 15.66 -9.74 -25.86
CA VAL A 366 16.01 -8.52 -26.61
C VAL A 366 16.54 -8.82 -28.02
N ALA A 367 17.02 -10.04 -28.28
CA ALA A 367 17.46 -10.48 -29.62
C ALA A 367 16.28 -10.73 -30.58
N LYS A 368 15.08 -11.01 -30.05
CA LYS A 368 13.87 -11.28 -30.83
C LYS A 368 13.07 -10.00 -31.09
N PRO A 369 12.36 -9.92 -32.23
CA PRO A 369 11.40 -8.83 -32.47
C PRO A 369 10.20 -8.92 -31.51
N PHE A 370 9.45 -7.82 -31.44
CA PHE A 370 8.33 -7.73 -30.51
C PHE A 370 7.23 -8.79 -30.76
N ASN A 371 6.92 -9.10 -32.00
CA ASN A 371 5.92 -10.10 -32.35
C ASN A 371 6.23 -11.51 -31.84
N GLU A 372 7.50 -11.83 -31.66
CA GLU A 372 7.98 -13.12 -31.12
C GLU A 372 8.16 -13.14 -29.59
N GLN A 373 7.88 -12.02 -28.92
CA GLN A 373 7.93 -11.99 -27.46
C GLN A 373 6.78 -12.81 -26.86
N PRO A 374 7.01 -13.49 -25.72
CA PRO A 374 5.94 -14.16 -25.00
C PRO A 374 4.95 -13.15 -24.38
N ALA A 375 3.76 -13.61 -23.96
CA ALA A 375 2.75 -12.73 -23.37
C ALA A 375 3.28 -11.99 -22.12
N GLN A 376 4.00 -12.68 -21.26
CA GLN A 376 4.56 -12.18 -20.01
C GLN A 376 5.91 -11.45 -20.16
N PHE A 377 6.29 -11.00 -21.38
CA PHE A 377 7.63 -10.44 -21.68
C PHE A 377 8.05 -9.27 -20.75
N ARG A 378 7.09 -8.49 -20.24
CA ARG A 378 7.32 -7.38 -19.30
C ARG A 378 7.42 -7.81 -17.84
N MET A 379 7.13 -9.08 -17.55
CA MET A 379 7.21 -9.58 -16.17
C MET A 379 8.64 -9.90 -15.78
N PRO A 380 9.06 -9.61 -14.54
CA PRO A 380 10.39 -9.99 -14.06
C PRO A 380 10.53 -11.51 -14.06
N LYS A 381 11.73 -11.99 -14.35
CA LYS A 381 12.13 -13.41 -14.29
C LYS A 381 13.14 -13.65 -13.17
N VAL A 382 14.16 -12.82 -13.13
CA VAL A 382 15.16 -12.83 -12.07
C VAL A 382 15.42 -11.40 -11.63
N HIS A 383 15.29 -11.16 -10.33
CA HIS A 383 15.58 -9.88 -9.71
C HIS A 383 16.73 -10.06 -8.72
N THR A 384 17.86 -9.39 -8.97
CA THR A 384 19.07 -9.50 -8.15
C THR A 384 19.42 -8.16 -7.53
N VAL A 385 19.54 -8.12 -6.22
CA VAL A 385 20.09 -7.00 -5.47
C VAL A 385 21.51 -7.33 -5.08
N THR A 386 22.47 -6.48 -5.50
CA THR A 386 23.89 -6.63 -5.16
C THR A 386 24.29 -5.45 -4.28
N TYR A 387 24.78 -5.73 -3.09
CA TYR A 387 25.42 -4.78 -2.18
C TYR A 387 26.92 -4.85 -2.39
N LEU A 388 27.56 -3.73 -2.60
CA LEU A 388 29.01 -3.63 -2.86
C LEU A 388 29.61 -2.53 -1.97
N ASP A 389 30.59 -2.89 -1.15
CA ASP A 389 31.52 -1.93 -0.55
C ASP A 389 32.63 -1.64 -1.57
N ARG A 390 32.65 -0.43 -2.12
CA ARG A 390 33.61 0.00 -3.16
C ARG A 390 35.04 0.13 -2.62
N ARG A 391 35.19 0.34 -1.32
CA ARG A 391 36.52 0.43 -0.67
C ARG A 391 37.17 -0.94 -0.54
N THR A 392 36.40 -1.95 -0.10
CA THR A 392 36.92 -3.31 0.12
C THR A 392 36.73 -4.22 -1.10
N HIS A 393 35.90 -3.82 -2.07
CA HIS A 393 35.47 -4.62 -3.23
C HIS A 393 34.67 -5.89 -2.84
N GLN A 394 34.24 -6.01 -1.59
CA GLN A 394 33.40 -7.12 -1.17
C GLN A 394 31.96 -6.88 -1.63
N GLN A 395 31.30 -7.95 -2.01
CA GLN A 395 29.91 -7.87 -2.47
C GLN A 395 29.08 -9.05 -1.98
N ARG A 396 27.79 -8.81 -1.85
CA ARG A 396 26.77 -9.80 -1.53
C ARG A 396 25.59 -9.66 -2.48
N LYS A 397 25.00 -10.80 -2.87
CA LYS A 397 23.83 -10.83 -3.78
C LYS A 397 22.64 -11.50 -3.11
N GLU A 398 21.47 -10.97 -3.38
CA GLU A 398 20.18 -11.55 -3.06
C GLU A 398 19.38 -11.69 -4.36
N THR A 399 18.81 -12.86 -4.58
CA THR A 399 18.14 -13.16 -5.86
C THR A 399 16.73 -13.67 -5.60
N THR A 400 15.76 -13.05 -6.26
CA THR A 400 14.37 -13.49 -6.35
C THR A 400 14.11 -14.04 -7.75
N VAL A 401 13.42 -15.19 -7.85
CA VAL A 401 13.04 -15.79 -9.14
C VAL A 401 11.53 -15.88 -9.24
N THR A 402 10.97 -15.48 -10.40
CA THR A 402 9.53 -15.52 -10.65
C THR A 402 9.21 -16.17 -12.00
N GLU A 403 8.12 -16.91 -12.05
CA GLU A 403 7.55 -17.49 -13.27
C GLU A 403 6.09 -17.07 -13.38
N PHE A 404 5.65 -16.74 -14.60
CA PHE A 404 4.29 -16.29 -14.89
C PHE A 404 3.72 -17.08 -16.06
N ASP A 405 2.39 -17.27 -16.07
CA ASP A 405 1.68 -17.78 -17.24
C ASP A 405 1.42 -16.70 -18.30
N GLY A 406 0.76 -17.08 -19.40
CA GLY A 406 0.42 -16.16 -20.48
C GLY A 406 -0.65 -15.11 -20.13
N GLU A 407 -1.36 -15.26 -19.01
CA GLU A 407 -2.36 -14.32 -18.49
C GLU A 407 -1.84 -13.47 -17.31
N GLY A 408 -0.54 -13.64 -16.97
CA GLY A 408 0.14 -12.86 -15.92
C GLY A 408 -0.16 -13.34 -14.50
N ASN A 409 -0.58 -14.58 -14.34
CA ASN A 409 -0.66 -15.20 -13.01
C ASN A 409 0.74 -15.62 -12.58
N LEU A 410 1.07 -15.38 -11.30
CA LEU A 410 2.35 -15.79 -10.71
C LEU A 410 2.30 -17.28 -10.40
N LEU A 411 3.08 -18.08 -11.14
CA LEU A 411 3.15 -19.54 -11.00
C LEU A 411 4.20 -19.98 -9.98
N LYS A 412 5.30 -19.25 -9.91
CA LYS A 412 6.39 -19.57 -8.98
C LYS A 412 7.07 -18.30 -8.47
N TYR A 413 7.37 -18.32 -7.19
CA TYR A 413 8.11 -17.28 -6.50
C TYR A 413 9.15 -17.92 -5.60
N VAL A 414 10.44 -17.59 -5.81
CA VAL A 414 11.55 -18.05 -4.97
C VAL A 414 12.13 -16.82 -4.28
N GLU A 415 12.07 -16.81 -2.97
CA GLU A 415 12.64 -15.74 -2.14
C GLU A 415 14.17 -15.84 -2.04
N PRO A 416 14.87 -14.74 -1.68
CA PRO A 416 16.31 -14.77 -1.45
C PRO A 416 16.77 -15.76 -0.37
N ASN A 417 15.92 -16.05 0.61
CA ASN A 417 16.17 -17.05 1.67
C ASN A 417 15.95 -18.50 1.21
N GLY A 418 15.42 -18.71 -0.01
CA GLY A 418 15.20 -20.02 -0.62
C GLY A 418 13.78 -20.57 -0.43
N VAL A 419 12.91 -19.90 0.34
CA VAL A 419 11.49 -20.29 0.43
C VAL A 419 10.86 -20.17 -0.95
N THR A 420 10.11 -21.20 -1.34
CA THR A 420 9.50 -21.27 -2.69
C THR A 420 7.99 -21.42 -2.58
N THR A 421 7.26 -20.53 -3.26
CA THR A 421 5.82 -20.64 -3.46
C THR A 421 5.54 -21.04 -4.91
N VAL A 422 4.72 -22.09 -5.09
CA VAL A 422 4.21 -22.53 -6.41
C VAL A 422 2.70 -22.42 -6.38
N SER A 423 2.14 -21.75 -7.40
CA SER A 423 0.71 -21.54 -7.55
C SER A 423 0.19 -22.17 -8.84
N GLU A 424 -0.97 -22.82 -8.74
CA GLU A 424 -1.72 -23.34 -9.87
C GLU A 424 -3.04 -22.58 -9.97
N PHE A 425 -3.50 -22.35 -11.21
CA PHE A 425 -4.74 -21.63 -11.47
C PHE A 425 -5.72 -22.50 -12.26
N TYR A 426 -7.02 -22.30 -12.01
CA TYR A 426 -8.05 -22.87 -12.85
C TYR A 426 -8.03 -22.22 -14.23
N PRO A 427 -8.24 -22.98 -15.32
CA PRO A 427 -8.44 -22.40 -16.64
C PRO A 427 -9.72 -21.55 -16.67
N ALA A 428 -9.84 -20.65 -17.64
CA ALA A 428 -11.04 -19.83 -17.83
C ALA A 428 -12.31 -20.66 -18.05
N THR A 429 -12.18 -21.87 -18.59
CA THR A 429 -13.28 -22.85 -18.81
C THR A 429 -13.73 -23.53 -17.53
N GLY A 430 -13.10 -23.22 -16.39
CA GLY A 430 -13.41 -23.87 -15.12
C GLY A 430 -12.78 -25.26 -14.94
N GLY A 431 -13.26 -26.00 -13.96
CA GLY A 431 -12.83 -27.35 -13.58
C GLY A 431 -13.73 -27.91 -12.49
N ASP A 432 -13.38 -29.05 -11.90
CA ASP A 432 -14.24 -29.78 -10.95
C ASP A 432 -14.72 -28.91 -9.76
N ASN A 433 -13.85 -28.02 -9.27
CA ASN A 433 -14.12 -27.16 -8.10
C ASN A 433 -14.11 -25.67 -8.44
N CYS A 434 -14.25 -25.30 -9.69
CA CYS A 434 -14.36 -23.92 -10.12
C CYS A 434 -15.24 -23.85 -11.38
N PRO A 435 -16.30 -23.05 -11.37
CA PRO A 435 -17.14 -22.87 -12.56
C PRO A 435 -16.40 -22.15 -13.68
N GLU A 436 -16.95 -22.21 -14.89
CA GLU A 436 -16.48 -21.39 -16.02
C GLU A 436 -16.51 -19.90 -15.61
N VAL A 437 -15.44 -19.18 -15.96
CA VAL A 437 -15.28 -17.75 -15.61
C VAL A 437 -16.03 -16.90 -16.65
N PRO A 438 -17.07 -16.12 -16.26
CA PRO A 438 -17.97 -15.45 -17.21
C PRO A 438 -17.27 -14.50 -18.20
N LEU A 439 -16.12 -13.92 -17.87
CA LEU A 439 -15.37 -13.01 -18.75
C LEU A 439 -14.22 -13.71 -19.49
N GLY A 440 -14.02 -15.00 -19.27
CA GLY A 440 -13.04 -15.83 -19.98
C GLY A 440 -11.59 -15.50 -19.63
N PHE A 441 -11.27 -15.14 -18.35
CA PHE A 441 -9.92 -14.94 -17.83
C PHE A 441 -9.57 -16.02 -16.82
N ALA A 442 -8.45 -16.73 -16.99
CA ALA A 442 -7.89 -17.56 -15.94
C ALA A 442 -7.32 -16.69 -14.83
N ARG A 443 -7.96 -16.67 -13.64
CA ARG A 443 -7.60 -15.80 -12.52
C ARG A 443 -7.79 -16.44 -11.14
N PHE A 444 -8.53 -17.52 -11.07
CA PHE A 444 -8.85 -18.17 -9.81
C PHE A 444 -7.79 -19.20 -9.46
N GLN A 445 -7.17 -19.02 -8.30
CA GLN A 445 -6.13 -19.91 -7.81
C GLN A 445 -6.74 -21.26 -7.41
N LYS A 446 -6.12 -22.34 -7.88
CA LYS A 446 -6.53 -23.73 -7.57
C LYS A 446 -5.78 -24.26 -6.39
N LYS A 447 -4.47 -24.01 -6.36
CA LYS A 447 -3.56 -24.55 -5.37
C LYS A 447 -2.41 -23.59 -5.12
N SER A 448 -1.96 -23.50 -3.88
CA SER A 448 -0.70 -22.85 -3.48
C SER A 448 0.13 -23.85 -2.69
N THR A 449 1.41 -23.99 -3.02
CA THR A 449 2.35 -24.81 -2.27
C THR A 449 3.50 -23.93 -1.81
N VAL A 450 3.73 -23.83 -0.51
CA VAL A 450 4.86 -23.14 0.09
C VAL A 450 5.84 -24.18 0.60
N THR A 451 7.06 -24.16 0.09
CA THR A 451 8.15 -25.07 0.47
C THR A 451 9.21 -24.30 1.23
N ALA A 452 9.57 -24.77 2.40
CA ALA A 452 10.64 -24.21 3.20
C ALA A 452 11.99 -24.28 2.48
N ALA A 453 12.95 -23.41 2.86
CA ALA A 453 14.30 -23.41 2.33
C ALA A 453 15.05 -24.70 2.66
N ALA A 454 16.24 -24.88 2.08
CA ALA A 454 17.04 -26.12 2.14
C ALA A 454 17.37 -26.65 3.55
N ALA A 455 17.30 -25.79 4.59
CA ALA A 455 17.49 -26.21 5.98
C ALA A 455 16.35 -27.09 6.54
N GLY A 456 15.31 -27.36 5.72
CA GLY A 456 14.09 -28.06 6.15
C GLY A 456 13.14 -27.15 6.91
N GLY A 457 11.95 -27.65 7.20
CA GLY A 457 10.89 -26.90 7.87
C GLY A 457 9.53 -27.32 7.34
N PRO A 458 8.42 -26.78 7.85
CA PRO A 458 7.12 -27.11 7.35
C PRO A 458 6.94 -26.65 5.91
N SER A 459 6.34 -27.50 5.12
CA SER A 459 5.80 -27.12 3.80
C SER A 459 4.29 -27.19 3.87
N THR A 460 3.60 -26.23 3.25
CA THR A 460 2.14 -26.13 3.28
C THR A 460 1.55 -26.18 1.89
N VAL A 461 0.34 -26.72 1.82
CA VAL A 461 -0.47 -26.77 0.59
C VAL A 461 -1.86 -26.25 0.90
N THR A 462 -2.30 -25.24 0.14
CA THR A 462 -3.64 -24.68 0.25
C THR A 462 -4.41 -24.90 -1.04
N TYR A 463 -5.61 -25.46 -0.95
CA TYR A 463 -6.56 -25.64 -2.06
C TYR A 463 -7.71 -24.65 -1.95
N TYR A 464 -8.20 -24.18 -3.09
CA TYR A 464 -9.28 -23.20 -3.19
C TYR A 464 -10.39 -23.69 -4.11
N ASP A 465 -11.62 -23.69 -3.63
CA ASP A 465 -12.81 -24.07 -4.37
C ASP A 465 -13.76 -22.88 -4.52
N TYR A 466 -14.49 -22.84 -5.64
CA TYR A 466 -15.32 -21.69 -6.03
C TYR A 466 -16.71 -22.14 -6.48
N VAL A 467 -17.67 -21.22 -6.37
CA VAL A 467 -19.04 -21.45 -6.82
C VAL A 467 -19.50 -20.32 -7.76
N LEU A 468 -20.38 -20.64 -8.68
CA LEU A 468 -21.11 -19.67 -9.46
C LEU A 468 -22.29 -19.17 -8.62
N HIS A 469 -22.23 -17.92 -8.17
CA HIS A 469 -23.30 -17.24 -7.47
C HIS A 469 -24.26 -16.62 -8.50
N PRO A 470 -25.59 -16.74 -8.37
CA PRO A 470 -26.56 -16.22 -9.33
C PRO A 470 -26.34 -14.74 -9.66
N ALA A 471 -26.83 -14.30 -10.80
CA ALA A 471 -26.73 -12.90 -11.20
C ALA A 471 -27.70 -12.04 -10.40
N LEU A 472 -27.27 -10.80 -10.08
CA LEU A 472 -28.16 -9.77 -9.55
C LEU A 472 -29.31 -9.51 -10.55
N ALA A 473 -30.52 -9.20 -10.05
CA ALA A 473 -31.66 -8.91 -10.91
C ALA A 473 -31.35 -7.79 -11.92
N GLY A 474 -31.54 -8.08 -13.21
CA GLY A 474 -31.18 -7.18 -14.31
C GLY A 474 -29.68 -7.16 -14.69
N ALA A 475 -28.81 -7.92 -14.03
CA ALA A 475 -27.44 -8.13 -14.45
C ALA A 475 -27.35 -9.29 -15.44
N GLU A 476 -26.40 -9.20 -16.39
CA GLU A 476 -26.22 -10.20 -17.45
C GLU A 476 -25.39 -11.41 -17.03
N LEU A 477 -24.53 -11.24 -16.02
CA LEU A 477 -23.52 -12.23 -15.66
C LEU A 477 -23.60 -12.57 -14.17
N ALA A 478 -23.46 -13.86 -13.88
CA ALA A 478 -23.25 -14.39 -12.55
C ALA A 478 -21.84 -14.11 -12.03
N SER A 479 -21.65 -14.19 -10.73
CA SER A 479 -20.35 -13.97 -10.05
C SER A 479 -19.71 -15.30 -9.65
N VAL A 480 -18.38 -15.39 -9.69
CA VAL A 480 -17.65 -16.53 -9.13
C VAL A 480 -17.09 -16.12 -7.76
N LEU A 481 -17.50 -16.86 -6.71
CA LEU A 481 -17.16 -16.58 -5.32
C LEU A 481 -16.41 -17.77 -4.68
N PRO A 482 -15.43 -17.53 -3.77
CA PRO A 482 -14.72 -18.62 -3.07
C PRO A 482 -15.63 -19.25 -2.01
N ILE A 483 -15.76 -20.57 -1.99
CA ILE A 483 -16.59 -21.29 -1.01
C ILE A 483 -15.80 -22.10 0.01
N GLU A 484 -14.64 -22.62 -0.38
CA GLU A 484 -13.85 -23.47 0.49
C GLU A 484 -12.35 -23.19 0.30
N GLU A 485 -11.63 -23.21 1.42
CA GLU A 485 -10.18 -23.14 1.48
C GLU A 485 -9.72 -24.25 2.46
N ARG A 486 -8.84 -25.13 1.98
CA ARG A 486 -8.27 -26.23 2.77
C ARG A 486 -6.77 -26.09 2.85
N ASP A 487 -6.28 -25.96 4.05
CA ASP A 487 -4.86 -25.77 4.35
C ASP A 487 -4.28 -27.04 4.97
N PHE A 488 -3.19 -27.54 4.38
CA PHE A 488 -2.52 -28.76 4.76
C PHE A 488 -1.05 -28.48 5.10
N GLU A 489 -0.51 -29.27 6.02
CA GLU A 489 0.93 -29.43 6.20
C GLU A 489 1.41 -30.67 5.44
N LEU A 490 2.58 -30.59 4.80
CA LEU A 490 3.25 -31.72 4.19
C LEU A 490 4.19 -32.39 5.20
N VAL A 491 3.71 -33.44 5.82
CA VAL A 491 4.51 -34.24 6.75
C VAL A 491 5.06 -35.49 6.02
N GLN A 492 6.36 -35.51 5.77
CA GLN A 492 7.02 -36.62 5.01
C GLN A 492 6.37 -36.87 3.63
N GLY A 493 5.87 -35.80 2.99
CA GLY A 493 5.21 -35.87 1.68
C GLY A 493 3.73 -36.26 1.73
N VAL A 494 3.14 -36.43 2.91
CA VAL A 494 1.71 -36.70 3.13
C VAL A 494 1.02 -35.39 3.54
N GLU A 495 -0.10 -35.06 2.89
CA GLU A 495 -0.93 -33.92 3.24
C GLU A 495 -1.74 -34.20 4.49
N VAL A 496 -1.50 -33.41 5.56
CA VAL A 496 -2.25 -33.49 6.84
C VAL A 496 -3.06 -32.19 6.96
N LEU A 497 -4.37 -32.31 7.06
CA LEU A 497 -5.27 -31.15 7.15
C LEU A 497 -5.00 -30.34 8.43
N ARG A 498 -4.73 -29.05 8.30
CA ARG A 498 -4.54 -28.07 9.38
C ARG A 498 -5.81 -27.30 9.69
N SER A 499 -6.42 -26.77 8.63
CA SER A 499 -7.66 -25.99 8.74
C SER A 499 -8.49 -26.07 7.47
N LYS A 500 -9.80 -25.93 7.66
CA LYS A 500 -10.78 -25.80 6.59
C LYS A 500 -11.63 -24.58 6.86
N THR A 501 -11.69 -23.67 5.88
CA THR A 501 -12.55 -22.48 5.91
C THR A 501 -13.63 -22.62 4.86
N GLU A 502 -14.90 -22.53 5.27
CA GLU A 502 -16.07 -22.56 4.37
C GLU A 502 -16.81 -21.23 4.43
N ARG A 503 -17.36 -20.81 3.30
CA ARG A 503 -18.13 -19.56 3.17
C ARG A 503 -19.47 -19.82 2.49
N SER A 504 -20.50 -19.16 2.98
CA SER A 504 -21.81 -19.09 2.32
C SER A 504 -22.21 -17.63 2.09
N TYR A 505 -23.05 -17.40 1.08
CA TYR A 505 -23.41 -16.07 0.61
C TYR A 505 -24.93 -15.89 0.64
N LEU A 506 -25.34 -14.64 0.77
CA LEU A 506 -26.75 -14.26 0.67
C LEU A 506 -27.16 -14.26 -0.81
N ASP A 507 -28.20 -15.03 -1.12
CA ASP A 507 -28.83 -15.06 -2.44
C ASP A 507 -30.13 -14.23 -2.41
N THR A 508 -30.01 -12.95 -2.71
CA THR A 508 -31.09 -11.95 -2.68
C THR A 508 -30.99 -11.08 -3.92
N PRO A 509 -31.34 -11.62 -5.12
CA PRO A 509 -31.09 -10.94 -6.41
C PRO A 509 -31.70 -9.53 -6.52
N ASP A 510 -32.79 -9.27 -5.81
CA ASP A 510 -33.47 -7.97 -5.79
C ASP A 510 -32.87 -6.96 -4.78
N ASP A 511 -31.92 -7.37 -3.95
CA ASP A 511 -31.24 -6.52 -2.97
C ASP A 511 -29.74 -6.37 -3.31
N PRO A 512 -29.35 -5.33 -4.07
CA PRO A 512 -27.96 -5.11 -4.48
C PRO A 512 -26.97 -4.97 -3.31
N LEU A 513 -27.44 -4.57 -2.11
CA LEU A 513 -26.61 -4.44 -0.93
C LEU A 513 -26.19 -5.80 -0.38
N LYS A 514 -27.13 -6.75 -0.36
CA LYS A 514 -26.94 -8.04 0.31
C LYS A 514 -26.54 -9.16 -0.63
N HIS A 515 -26.94 -9.08 -1.91
CA HIS A 515 -26.64 -10.13 -2.88
C HIS A 515 -25.15 -10.38 -3.04
N GLY A 516 -24.71 -11.61 -2.80
CA GLY A 516 -23.29 -12.00 -2.82
C GLY A 516 -22.51 -11.58 -1.57
N ALA A 517 -23.14 -10.92 -0.59
CA ALA A 517 -22.50 -10.66 0.69
C ALA A 517 -22.35 -11.96 1.51
N THR A 518 -21.27 -12.07 2.27
CA THR A 518 -21.03 -13.26 3.12
C THR A 518 -22.15 -13.40 4.16
N ARG A 519 -22.83 -14.54 4.16
CA ARG A 519 -23.83 -14.90 5.16
C ARG A 519 -23.19 -15.52 6.39
N GLU A 520 -22.27 -16.48 6.18
CA GLU A 520 -21.56 -17.18 7.23
C GLU A 520 -20.18 -17.60 6.73
N GLN A 521 -19.21 -17.55 7.62
CA GLN A 521 -17.89 -18.16 7.46
C GLN A 521 -17.67 -19.13 8.62
N SER A 522 -17.26 -20.36 8.32
CA SER A 522 -16.84 -21.34 9.33
C SER A 522 -15.38 -21.70 9.16
N VAL A 523 -14.70 -21.88 10.28
CA VAL A 523 -13.32 -22.36 10.34
C VAL A 523 -13.28 -23.61 11.20
N THR A 524 -12.85 -24.73 10.61
CA THR A 524 -12.74 -26.02 11.29
C THR A 524 -11.27 -26.41 11.46
N ARG A 525 -10.87 -26.72 12.69
CA ARG A 525 -9.57 -27.29 13.06
C ARG A 525 -9.78 -28.46 14.02
N ASN A 526 -9.16 -29.59 13.72
CA ASN A 526 -9.28 -30.80 14.57
C ASN A 526 -10.75 -31.08 14.97
N ASP A 527 -11.65 -31.09 13.96
CA ASP A 527 -13.10 -31.33 14.11
C ASP A 527 -13.86 -30.33 14.99
N LYS A 528 -13.24 -29.24 15.40
CA LYS A 528 -13.86 -28.11 16.13
C LYS A 528 -14.13 -26.97 15.19
N THR A 529 -15.40 -26.57 15.06
CA THR A 529 -15.81 -25.52 14.12
C THR A 529 -16.22 -24.26 14.85
N ILE A 530 -15.63 -23.13 14.47
CA ILE A 530 -16.01 -21.78 14.87
C ILE A 530 -16.76 -21.16 13.70
N ARG A 531 -17.95 -20.58 13.95
CA ARG A 531 -18.80 -19.97 12.92
C ARG A 531 -18.99 -18.49 13.17
N THR A 532 -18.83 -17.67 12.14
CA THR A 532 -19.15 -16.23 12.17
C THR A 532 -20.25 -15.97 11.17
N ALA A 533 -21.42 -15.58 11.66
CA ALA A 533 -22.56 -15.15 10.86
C ALA A 533 -22.56 -13.62 10.72
N PHE A 534 -22.95 -13.12 9.55
CA PHE A 534 -23.02 -11.71 9.25
C PHE A 534 -24.44 -11.29 8.91
N SER A 535 -24.85 -10.10 9.38
CA SER A 535 -26.06 -9.43 8.95
C SER A 535 -25.81 -7.99 8.57
N TYR A 536 -26.58 -7.50 7.62
CA TYR A 536 -26.41 -6.19 6.99
C TYR A 536 -27.72 -5.41 7.07
N GLU A 537 -27.65 -4.22 7.65
CA GLU A 537 -28.81 -3.33 7.80
C GLU A 537 -28.44 -1.94 7.28
N LEU A 538 -29.30 -1.37 6.45
CA LEU A 538 -29.11 -0.02 5.90
C LEU A 538 -30.08 0.95 6.56
N GLU A 539 -29.56 1.99 7.19
CA GLU A 539 -30.34 3.07 7.78
C GLU A 539 -29.87 4.41 7.18
N GLY A 540 -30.60 4.88 6.20
CA GLY A 540 -30.23 6.07 5.43
C GLY A 540 -28.88 5.88 4.71
N THR A 541 -27.84 6.59 5.16
CA THR A 541 -26.46 6.49 4.62
C THR A 541 -25.52 5.72 5.55
N ARG A 542 -26.07 4.94 6.46
CA ARG A 542 -25.33 4.14 7.44
C ARG A 542 -25.55 2.67 7.18
N LEU A 543 -24.49 1.97 6.83
CA LEU A 543 -24.48 0.52 6.70
C LEU A 543 -23.99 -0.10 8.02
N ARG A 544 -24.89 -0.78 8.69
CA ARG A 544 -24.63 -1.52 9.92
C ARG A 544 -24.31 -2.96 9.57
N VAL A 545 -23.13 -3.42 9.91
CA VAL A 545 -22.68 -4.81 9.76
C VAL A 545 -22.54 -5.41 11.15
N ILE A 546 -23.32 -6.45 11.43
CA ILE A 546 -23.26 -7.19 12.68
C ILE A 546 -22.57 -8.52 12.40
N SER A 547 -21.55 -8.84 13.17
CA SER A 547 -20.86 -10.14 13.13
C SER A 547 -21.09 -10.87 14.45
N SER A 548 -21.57 -12.11 14.35
CA SER A 548 -21.86 -12.98 15.49
C SER A 548 -21.00 -14.25 15.38
N THR A 549 -19.99 -14.37 16.22
CA THR A 549 -19.10 -15.52 16.26
C THR A 549 -19.53 -16.49 17.33
N ARG A 550 -19.73 -17.75 16.93
CA ARG A 550 -20.11 -18.87 17.79
C ARG A 550 -18.94 -19.89 17.83
N GLY A 551 -18.45 -20.18 19.02
CA GLY A 551 -17.48 -21.24 19.25
C GLY A 551 -18.08 -22.64 19.06
N PHE A 552 -17.23 -23.66 19.06
CA PHE A 552 -17.63 -25.07 18.94
C PHE A 552 -18.46 -25.55 20.16
N ASP A 553 -18.44 -24.82 21.25
CA ASP A 553 -19.11 -25.06 22.54
C ASP A 553 -20.30 -24.10 22.75
N ASP A 554 -20.79 -23.50 21.69
CA ASP A 554 -21.88 -22.51 21.70
C ASP A 554 -21.56 -21.18 22.41
N ALA A 555 -20.34 -20.96 22.84
CA ALA A 555 -19.90 -19.63 23.29
C ALA A 555 -20.14 -18.59 22.19
N LEU A 556 -20.82 -17.49 22.54
CA LEU A 556 -21.25 -16.48 21.56
C LEU A 556 -20.67 -15.11 21.89
N GLN A 557 -20.19 -14.43 20.86
CA GLN A 557 -19.85 -13.01 20.91
C GLN A 557 -20.40 -12.29 19.69
N THR A 558 -20.76 -11.03 19.87
CA THR A 558 -21.29 -10.21 18.78
C THR A 558 -20.60 -8.86 18.80
N SER A 559 -20.21 -8.39 17.63
CA SER A 559 -19.69 -7.03 17.41
C SER A 559 -20.45 -6.35 16.29
N GLU A 560 -20.41 -5.02 16.27
CA GLU A 560 -21.10 -4.22 15.28
C GLU A 560 -20.18 -3.16 14.73
N LYS A 561 -20.27 -2.92 13.42
CA LYS A 561 -19.61 -1.83 12.73
C LYS A 561 -20.62 -1.06 11.91
N VAL A 562 -20.68 0.27 12.08
CA VAL A 562 -21.51 1.16 11.29
C VAL A 562 -20.61 1.95 10.36
N LEU A 563 -20.81 1.81 9.06
CA LEU A 563 -20.02 2.46 8.00
C LEU A 563 -20.84 3.56 7.33
N SER A 564 -20.17 4.63 6.94
CA SER A 564 -20.74 5.61 6.00
C SER A 564 -20.80 4.99 4.60
N THR A 565 -21.98 4.89 3.98
CA THR A 565 -22.09 4.37 2.61
C THR A 565 -21.44 5.28 1.57
N ARG A 566 -21.19 6.55 1.87
CA ARG A 566 -20.57 7.54 0.97
C ARG A 566 -19.05 7.58 1.04
N THR A 567 -18.48 7.26 2.22
CA THR A 567 -17.02 7.37 2.41
C THR A 567 -16.35 6.04 2.75
N GLY A 568 -17.13 5.01 3.11
CA GLY A 568 -16.62 3.74 3.61
C GLY A 568 -15.99 3.82 5.02
N LEU A 569 -15.97 5.02 5.63
CA LEU A 569 -15.36 5.23 6.95
C LEU A 569 -16.26 4.73 8.07
N PRO A 570 -15.71 4.19 9.16
CA PRO A 570 -16.49 3.79 10.33
C PRO A 570 -17.11 5.01 11.02
N LEU A 571 -18.41 4.98 11.25
CA LEU A 571 -19.14 6.01 12.02
C LEU A 571 -19.36 5.59 13.46
N ALA A 572 -19.49 4.27 13.70
CA ALA A 572 -19.52 3.70 15.02
C ALA A 572 -19.01 2.25 14.99
N GLU A 573 -18.45 1.81 16.10
CA GLU A 573 -18.07 0.44 16.36
C GLU A 573 -18.59 0.05 17.75
N VAL A 574 -19.18 -1.13 17.86
CA VAL A 574 -19.58 -1.72 19.14
C VAL A 574 -18.75 -2.98 19.33
N GLY A 575 -17.88 -2.94 20.32
CA GLY A 575 -17.05 -4.10 20.69
C GLY A 575 -17.86 -5.25 21.25
N VAL A 576 -17.25 -6.42 21.39
CA VAL A 576 -17.88 -7.60 21.95
C VAL A 576 -18.32 -7.41 23.42
N ASP A 577 -17.74 -6.46 24.12
CA ASP A 577 -18.08 -6.04 25.48
C ASP A 577 -19.20 -4.98 25.53
N GLY A 578 -19.77 -4.63 24.39
CA GLY A 578 -20.80 -3.61 24.25
C GLY A 578 -20.27 -2.17 24.29
N GLU A 579 -18.94 -1.96 24.37
CA GLU A 579 -18.37 -0.61 24.32
C GLU A 579 -18.60 0.00 22.95
N ARG A 580 -19.24 1.18 22.94
CA ARG A 580 -19.55 1.92 21.71
C ARG A 580 -18.53 3.03 21.50
N ILE A 581 -17.89 3.02 20.34
CA ILE A 581 -16.98 4.08 19.87
C ILE A 581 -17.66 4.77 18.69
N GLU A 582 -17.70 6.10 18.70
CA GLU A 582 -18.24 6.89 17.59
C GLU A 582 -17.18 7.80 16.97
N TYR A 583 -17.31 8.04 15.67
CA TYR A 583 -16.39 8.85 14.88
C TYR A 583 -17.10 9.91 14.06
N GLU A 584 -16.48 11.08 13.95
CA GLU A 584 -16.88 12.16 13.04
C GLU A 584 -15.70 12.52 12.13
N TYR A 585 -15.99 12.90 10.88
CA TYR A 585 -14.98 13.19 9.87
C TYR A 585 -15.27 14.49 9.14
N ASP A 586 -14.23 15.11 8.61
CA ASP A 586 -14.38 16.25 7.69
C ASP A 586 -14.64 15.78 6.23
N ALA A 587 -14.83 16.77 5.34
CA ALA A 587 -15.20 16.53 3.94
C ALA A 587 -14.15 15.76 3.11
N ILE A 588 -12.91 15.61 3.59
CA ILE A 588 -11.86 14.81 2.94
C ILE A 588 -11.51 13.53 3.70
N GLY A 589 -12.29 13.22 4.76
CA GLY A 589 -12.17 11.96 5.50
C GLY A 589 -11.18 11.99 6.68
N ARG A 590 -10.73 13.17 7.13
CA ARG A 590 -9.89 13.26 8.34
C ARG A 590 -10.77 13.24 9.59
N ALA A 591 -10.35 12.51 10.62
CA ALA A 591 -11.09 12.44 11.88
C ALA A 591 -11.21 13.82 12.53
N LEU A 592 -12.43 14.18 12.96
CA LEU A 592 -12.73 15.39 13.74
C LEU A 592 -12.99 15.07 15.21
N ARG A 593 -13.62 13.91 15.47
CA ARG A 593 -13.93 13.46 16.83
C ARG A 593 -13.94 11.94 16.89
N LYS A 594 -13.46 11.41 18.00
CA LYS A 594 -13.64 10.03 18.44
C LYS A 594 -14.22 10.07 19.85
N THR A 595 -15.34 9.40 20.08
CA THR A 595 -15.98 9.30 21.41
C THR A 595 -15.99 7.84 21.83
N ILE A 596 -15.30 7.52 22.92
CA ILE A 596 -15.29 6.18 23.55
C ILE A 596 -16.40 6.14 24.58
N ALA A 597 -17.03 4.98 24.77
CA ALA A 597 -18.19 4.75 25.64
C ALA A 597 -19.36 5.70 25.34
N ALA A 598 -19.59 5.98 24.04
CA ALA A 598 -20.60 6.92 23.56
C ALA A 598 -22.01 6.55 24.06
N GLY A 599 -22.79 7.56 24.47
CA GLY A 599 -24.13 7.38 25.04
C GLY A 599 -24.15 6.97 26.51
N THR A 600 -23.01 6.88 27.18
CA THR A 600 -22.90 6.57 28.62
C THR A 600 -22.40 7.78 29.41
N ILE A 601 -22.52 7.73 30.76
CA ILE A 601 -21.94 8.76 31.65
C ILE A 601 -20.38 8.76 31.64
N TYR A 602 -19.77 7.75 31.03
CA TYR A 602 -18.32 7.61 30.91
C TYR A 602 -17.82 8.06 29.52
N ALA A 603 -18.67 8.68 28.71
CA ALA A 603 -18.31 9.11 27.39
C ALA A 603 -17.10 10.06 27.41
N ALA A 604 -16.03 9.69 26.72
CA ALA A 604 -14.81 10.47 26.63
C ALA A 604 -14.50 10.75 25.15
N SER A 605 -14.28 12.02 24.81
CA SER A 605 -14.04 12.44 23.42
C SER A 605 -12.65 12.97 23.21
N THR A 606 -12.01 12.54 22.13
CA THR A 606 -10.84 13.19 21.56
C THR A 606 -11.29 13.95 20.31
N GLN A 607 -10.87 15.21 20.18
CA GLN A 607 -11.21 16.07 19.04
C GLN A 607 -9.96 16.48 18.28
N TRP A 608 -10.07 16.63 16.97
CA TRP A 608 -8.99 17.08 16.10
C TRP A 608 -9.42 18.30 15.30
N ALA A 609 -8.54 19.31 15.26
CA ALA A 609 -8.67 20.44 14.38
C ALA A 609 -7.43 20.56 13.48
N TYR A 610 -7.64 20.87 12.22
CA TYR A 610 -6.59 20.94 11.23
C TYR A 610 -6.40 22.37 10.76
N LEU A 611 -5.35 23.02 11.22
CA LEU A 611 -4.99 24.38 10.84
C LEU A 611 -4.17 24.35 9.55
N ALA A 612 -4.69 24.98 8.51
CA ALA A 612 -4.02 25.04 7.21
C ALA A 612 -2.70 25.79 7.28
N ALA A 613 -1.73 25.37 6.47
CA ALA A 613 -0.46 26.07 6.32
C ALA A 613 -0.66 27.44 5.63
N SER A 614 0.06 28.46 6.10
CA SER A 614 0.08 29.81 5.54
C SER A 614 1.52 30.31 5.48
N LYS A 615 1.73 31.57 5.06
CA LYS A 615 3.05 32.21 5.14
C LYS A 615 3.57 32.36 6.58
N GLN A 616 2.67 32.49 7.56
CA GLN A 616 3.02 32.69 8.97
C GLN A 616 2.91 31.43 9.82
N GLN A 617 2.14 30.43 9.39
CA GLN A 617 1.80 29.23 10.19
C GLN A 617 2.08 27.95 9.44
N MET A 618 2.67 26.95 10.10
CA MET A 618 2.78 25.57 9.58
C MET A 618 1.41 24.89 9.57
N ALA A 619 1.25 23.89 8.71
CA ALA A 619 0.14 22.96 8.85
C ALA A 619 0.21 22.33 10.25
N THR A 620 -0.85 22.44 11.02
CA THR A 620 -0.87 22.00 12.41
C THR A 620 -2.12 21.17 12.68
N MET A 621 -1.94 20.00 13.25
CA MET A 621 -3.01 19.22 13.84
C MET A 621 -3.08 19.55 15.34
N VAL A 622 -4.26 19.94 15.78
CA VAL A 622 -4.55 20.20 17.19
C VAL A 622 -5.41 19.05 17.71
N THR A 623 -4.94 18.35 18.72
CA THR A 623 -5.67 17.28 19.40
C THR A 623 -6.12 17.80 20.75
N THR A 624 -7.41 17.70 21.06
CA THR A 624 -7.96 18.05 22.38
C THR A 624 -8.59 16.80 22.99
N ASP A 625 -8.16 16.43 24.17
CA ASP A 625 -8.70 15.29 24.91
C ASP A 625 -9.95 15.66 25.72
N SER A 626 -10.54 14.65 26.40
CA SER A 626 -11.75 14.84 27.21
C SER A 626 -11.53 15.70 28.46
N SER A 627 -10.30 15.92 28.92
CA SER A 627 -9.94 16.77 30.05
C SER A 627 -9.72 18.24 29.63
N GLY A 628 -9.70 18.52 28.33
CA GLY A 628 -9.36 19.81 27.75
C GLY A 628 -7.87 20.01 27.52
N GLY A 629 -7.06 18.97 27.71
CA GLY A 629 -5.65 18.95 27.33
C GLY A 629 -5.50 19.14 25.82
N GLU A 630 -4.63 20.06 25.39
CA GLU A 630 -4.43 20.37 23.98
C GLU A 630 -2.99 20.13 23.56
N GLN A 631 -2.83 19.25 22.56
CA GLN A 631 -1.55 19.00 21.89
C GLN A 631 -1.59 19.53 20.44
N ARG A 632 -0.52 20.17 20.02
CA ARG A 632 -0.33 20.73 18.66
C ARG A 632 0.84 20.05 17.97
N VAL A 633 0.60 19.39 16.86
CA VAL A 633 1.63 18.76 16.02
C VAL A 633 1.74 19.55 14.74
N ALA A 634 2.90 20.18 14.53
CA ALA A 634 3.16 20.98 13.34
C ALA A 634 4.05 20.23 12.34
N TYR A 635 3.72 20.39 11.06
CA TYR A 635 4.34 19.68 9.95
C TYR A 635 5.03 20.65 9.00
N ASP A 636 6.17 20.23 8.42
CA ASP A 636 6.75 20.95 7.30
C ASP A 636 5.96 20.69 5.99
N GLY A 637 6.43 21.28 4.90
CA GLY A 637 5.79 21.14 3.60
C GLY A 637 5.85 19.73 2.99
N LEU A 638 6.69 18.83 3.51
CA LEU A 638 6.76 17.41 3.13
C LEU A 638 5.94 16.50 4.07
N GLY A 639 5.22 17.07 5.04
CA GLY A 639 4.41 16.31 6.00
C GLY A 639 5.20 15.66 7.13
N ARG A 640 6.47 16.06 7.34
CA ARG A 640 7.29 15.56 8.45
C ARG A 640 6.98 16.36 9.71
N VAL A 641 6.85 15.68 10.85
CA VAL A 641 6.67 16.36 12.16
C VAL A 641 7.93 17.15 12.50
N VAL A 642 7.79 18.46 12.68
CA VAL A 642 8.89 19.34 13.03
C VAL A 642 8.73 19.97 14.41
N THR A 643 7.51 20.05 14.96
CA THR A 643 7.29 20.57 16.32
C THR A 643 6.07 19.91 16.94
N VAL A 644 6.18 19.55 18.24
CA VAL A 644 5.05 19.15 19.08
C VAL A 644 5.00 20.11 20.26
N GLN A 645 3.83 20.66 20.51
CA GLN A 645 3.54 21.58 21.61
C GLN A 645 2.34 21.09 22.39
N GLU A 646 2.28 21.44 23.66
CA GLU A 646 1.18 21.11 24.56
C GLU A 646 0.79 22.30 25.42
N LYS A 647 -0.49 22.45 25.75
CA LYS A 647 -0.97 23.38 26.77
C LYS A 647 -0.68 22.80 28.14
N ASP A 648 0.01 23.57 28.97
CA ASP A 648 0.28 23.20 30.35
C ASP A 648 -0.86 23.65 31.26
N THR A 649 -1.88 22.80 31.38
CA THR A 649 -3.06 23.06 32.19
C THR A 649 -2.77 23.09 33.70
N ASP A 650 -1.68 22.47 34.13
CA ASP A 650 -1.32 22.34 35.56
C ASP A 650 -0.64 23.59 36.09
N HIS A 651 -0.06 24.41 35.19
CA HIS A 651 0.69 25.60 35.58
C HIS A 651 0.25 26.83 34.77
N PRO A 652 -0.94 27.38 35.02
CA PRO A 652 -1.33 28.65 34.40
C PRO A 652 -0.40 29.77 34.87
N ASP A 653 -0.23 30.79 34.04
CA ASP A 653 0.56 31.97 34.43
C ASP A 653 -0.16 32.81 35.51
N LYS A 654 0.49 33.91 35.94
CA LYS A 654 -0.06 34.78 36.98
C LYS A 654 -1.39 35.47 36.62
N GLU A 655 -1.72 35.50 35.34
CA GLU A 655 -2.95 36.08 34.77
C GLU A 655 -3.99 35.00 34.50
N GLY A 656 -3.69 33.73 34.82
CA GLY A 656 -4.57 32.59 34.56
C GLY A 656 -4.53 32.08 33.11
N LEU A 657 -3.60 32.57 32.28
CA LEU A 657 -3.40 32.10 30.94
C LEU A 657 -2.62 30.77 30.95
N ILE A 658 -3.09 29.80 30.20
CA ILE A 658 -2.46 28.49 30.06
C ILE A 658 -1.35 28.58 29.00
N PRO A 659 -0.06 28.45 29.39
CA PRO A 659 1.05 28.55 28.45
C PRO A 659 1.10 27.34 27.50
N THR A 660 1.52 27.58 26.25
CA THR A 660 1.82 26.51 25.30
C THR A 660 3.32 26.21 25.36
N ARG A 661 3.67 24.98 25.67
CA ARG A 661 5.04 24.50 25.81
C ARG A 661 5.47 23.65 24.62
N THR A 662 6.68 23.88 24.11
CA THR A 662 7.26 23.00 23.10
C THR A 662 7.88 21.79 23.78
N LEU A 663 7.41 20.58 23.42
CA LEU A 663 7.90 19.30 23.92
C LEU A 663 8.89 18.64 22.97
N TYR A 664 8.75 18.89 21.68
CA TYR A 664 9.58 18.27 20.64
C TYR A 664 9.84 19.22 19.47
N SER A 665 11.07 19.16 18.94
CA SER A 665 11.38 19.74 17.63
C SER A 665 12.36 18.87 16.86
N ALA A 666 12.32 18.94 15.50
CA ALA A 666 13.20 18.19 14.61
C ALA A 666 13.74 19.05 13.47
N MET A 667 14.96 18.73 13.04
CA MET A 667 15.60 19.31 11.84
C MET A 667 16.02 18.17 10.90
N HIS A 668 15.82 18.42 9.61
CA HIS A 668 16.21 17.50 8.54
C HIS A 668 17.21 18.20 7.62
N ASP A 669 18.17 17.42 7.14
CA ASP A 669 19.18 17.88 6.18
C ASP A 669 18.67 17.94 4.73
N ALA A 670 19.58 18.23 3.80
CA ALA A 670 19.28 18.29 2.38
C ALA A 670 19.15 16.91 1.71
N ALA A 671 19.47 15.83 2.41
CA ALA A 671 19.17 14.45 2.01
C ALA A 671 17.78 13.98 2.49
N GLY A 672 17.14 14.79 3.35
CA GLY A 672 15.84 14.48 3.96
C GLY A 672 15.95 13.70 5.26
N GLN A 673 17.18 13.46 5.76
CA GLN A 673 17.47 12.71 6.98
C GLN A 673 17.30 13.59 8.21
N LYS A 674 16.75 13.02 9.29
CA LYS A 674 16.60 13.74 10.57
C LYS A 674 17.95 13.80 11.29
N VAL A 675 18.59 14.97 11.27
CA VAL A 675 19.93 15.17 11.86
C VAL A 675 19.89 15.68 13.30
N ARG A 676 18.76 16.20 13.74
CA ARG A 676 18.60 16.69 15.12
C ARG A 676 17.17 16.48 15.59
N SER A 677 17.02 16.02 16.82
CA SER A 677 15.78 16.13 17.58
C SER A 677 16.04 16.78 18.94
N THR A 678 15.06 17.52 19.45
CA THR A 678 15.10 18.11 20.79
C THR A 678 13.81 17.72 21.49
N LEU A 679 13.92 16.98 22.57
CA LEU A 679 12.85 16.80 23.56
C LEU A 679 13.02 17.87 24.61
N THR A 680 11.95 18.52 25.04
CA THR A 680 12.02 19.58 26.06
C THR A 680 11.12 19.20 27.23
N ASP A 681 11.72 18.87 28.33
CA ASP A 681 11.08 18.80 29.65
C ASP A 681 10.90 20.21 30.22
N TRP A 682 9.97 20.40 31.12
CA TRP A 682 9.68 21.68 31.73
C TRP A 682 9.71 21.55 33.28
N ARG A 683 10.61 22.25 33.94
CA ARG A 683 10.74 22.25 35.39
C ARG A 683 10.59 23.65 35.91
N ASP A 684 9.70 23.88 36.86
CA ASP A 684 9.42 25.19 37.41
C ASP A 684 9.20 26.28 36.35
N GLY A 685 8.47 25.93 35.25
CA GLY A 685 8.21 26.82 34.11
C GLY A 685 9.41 27.11 33.20
N LYS A 686 10.56 26.44 33.39
CA LYS A 686 11.78 26.61 32.58
C LYS A 686 11.99 25.41 31.66
N PRO A 687 12.32 25.63 30.37
CA PRO A 687 12.61 24.55 29.46
C PRO A 687 13.94 23.87 29.82
N CYS A 688 13.93 22.54 29.83
CA CYS A 688 15.08 21.66 29.97
C CYS A 688 15.25 20.85 28.68
N PRO A 689 15.91 21.39 27.63
CA PRO A 689 16.04 20.72 26.35
C PRO A 689 17.02 19.56 26.39
N VAL A 690 16.60 18.41 25.86
CA VAL A 690 17.39 17.19 25.65
C VAL A 690 17.64 17.06 24.16
N VAL A 691 18.85 17.43 23.73
CA VAL A 691 19.20 17.43 22.29
C VAL A 691 19.86 16.12 21.90
N THR A 692 19.38 15.50 20.85
CA THR A 692 20.00 14.34 20.21
C THR A 692 20.38 14.69 18.78
N LEU A 693 21.63 14.40 18.39
CA LEU A 693 22.14 14.59 17.05
C LEU A 693 22.40 13.23 16.39
N TYR A 694 22.15 13.14 15.08
CA TYR A 694 22.29 11.93 14.30
C TYR A 694 23.23 12.17 13.11
N GLU A 695 24.14 11.23 12.89
CA GLU A 695 24.95 11.14 11.67
C GLU A 695 24.59 9.84 10.94
N PHE A 696 24.73 9.84 9.62
CA PHE A 696 24.35 8.72 8.77
C PHE A 696 25.55 8.20 7.99
N ASP A 697 25.56 6.90 7.72
CA ASP A 697 26.57 6.27 6.87
C ASP A 697 26.18 6.34 5.37
N ASP A 698 27.04 5.81 4.52
CA ASP A 698 26.84 5.75 3.07
C ASP A 698 25.69 4.81 2.65
N TRP A 699 25.22 3.92 3.54
CA TRP A 699 24.04 3.10 3.35
C TRP A 699 22.75 3.82 3.75
N GLY A 700 22.84 5.05 4.28
CA GLY A 700 21.72 5.85 4.75
C GLY A 700 21.18 5.45 6.12
N GLN A 701 21.94 4.68 6.89
CA GLN A 701 21.59 4.28 8.26
C GLN A 701 22.25 5.18 9.29
N ILE A 702 21.65 5.31 10.48
CA ILE A 702 22.26 6.08 11.58
C ILE A 702 23.54 5.39 12.00
N SER A 703 24.67 6.08 11.80
CA SER A 703 26.01 5.60 12.18
C SER A 703 26.45 6.11 13.55
N LYS A 704 25.91 7.26 13.99
CA LYS A 704 26.28 7.85 15.27
C LYS A 704 25.10 8.63 15.85
N THR A 705 24.88 8.45 17.14
CA THR A 705 23.91 9.22 17.92
C THR A 705 24.64 9.89 19.09
N LEU A 706 24.62 11.22 19.13
CA LEU A 706 25.10 12.00 20.24
C LEU A 706 23.93 12.38 21.15
N HIS A 707 23.90 11.83 22.35
CA HIS A 707 22.90 12.10 23.37
C HIS A 707 23.19 13.39 24.15
N ALA A 708 22.16 13.96 24.77
CA ALA A 708 22.28 15.21 25.50
C ALA A 708 23.21 15.14 26.75
N ASP A 709 23.38 13.95 27.31
CA ASP A 709 24.29 13.68 28.43
C ASP A 709 25.76 13.48 28.00
N GLY A 710 26.03 13.67 26.69
CA GLY A 710 27.35 13.51 26.13
C GLY A 710 27.72 12.08 25.73
N ARG A 711 26.86 11.09 26.01
CA ARG A 711 27.09 9.73 25.52
C ARG A 711 27.02 9.70 23.99
N ILE A 712 27.92 8.96 23.38
CA ILE A 712 27.96 8.74 21.93
C ILE A 712 27.73 7.25 21.67
N GLU A 713 26.66 6.96 20.96
CA GLU A 713 26.37 5.62 20.46
C GLU A 713 26.78 5.53 19.00
N HIS A 714 27.47 4.47 18.66
CA HIS A 714 27.89 4.14 17.30
C HIS A 714 27.18 2.89 16.82
N THR A 715 26.76 2.90 15.56
CA THR A 715 26.23 1.76 14.86
C THR A 715 26.88 1.66 13.49
N VAL A 716 27.50 0.53 13.20
CA VAL A 716 28.00 0.21 11.84
C VAL A 716 27.18 -0.95 11.34
N ALA A 717 26.34 -0.69 10.35
CA ALA A 717 25.57 -1.70 9.66
C ALA A 717 26.22 -2.00 8.30
N ASP A 718 26.73 -3.22 8.13
CA ASP A 718 27.35 -3.71 6.90
C ASP A 718 26.39 -4.68 6.20
N PRO A 719 25.65 -4.25 5.17
CA PRO A 719 24.74 -5.13 4.44
C PRO A 719 25.49 -6.16 3.59
N VAL A 720 26.77 -5.95 3.27
CA VAL A 720 27.59 -6.91 2.51
C VAL A 720 27.88 -8.13 3.37
N LEU A 721 28.30 -7.92 4.61
CA LEU A 721 28.61 -8.96 5.58
C LEU A 721 27.37 -9.44 6.35
N ARG A 722 26.23 -8.76 6.24
CA ARG A 722 25.06 -8.93 7.11
C ARG A 722 25.43 -8.78 8.58
N GLN A 723 26.26 -7.80 8.87
CA GLN A 723 26.80 -7.56 10.19
C GLN A 723 26.37 -6.19 10.72
N GLN A 724 25.98 -6.17 11.99
CA GLN A 724 25.77 -4.92 12.73
C GLN A 724 26.72 -4.89 13.92
N THR A 725 27.44 -3.80 14.08
CA THR A 725 28.27 -3.55 15.25
C THR A 725 27.77 -2.31 15.99
N THR A 726 27.46 -2.43 17.27
CA THR A 726 26.98 -1.33 18.11
C THR A 726 27.86 -1.17 19.35
N TRP A 727 28.13 0.07 19.75
CA TRP A 727 28.82 0.37 21.00
C TRP A 727 28.54 1.79 21.51
N LEU A 728 28.63 1.97 22.80
CA LEU A 728 28.76 3.29 23.42
C LEU A 728 30.27 3.64 23.52
N GLU A 729 30.59 4.87 23.21
CA GLU A 729 31.99 5.34 23.33
C GLU A 729 32.51 5.16 24.76
N GLY A 730 33.69 4.60 24.91
CA GLY A 730 34.25 4.22 26.22
C GLY A 730 33.77 2.89 26.79
N LEU A 731 32.89 2.15 26.10
CA LEU A 731 32.42 0.79 26.45
C LEU A 731 32.80 -0.24 25.38
N GLY A 732 32.59 -1.51 25.69
CA GLY A 732 32.80 -2.59 24.74
C GLY A 732 31.73 -2.58 23.65
N LYS A 733 31.96 -3.39 22.60
CA LYS A 733 31.08 -3.49 21.43
C LYS A 733 30.32 -4.80 21.36
N THR A 734 29.20 -4.77 20.71
CA THR A 734 28.41 -5.95 20.33
C THR A 734 28.41 -6.09 18.82
N VAL A 735 28.73 -7.30 18.32
CA VAL A 735 28.73 -7.66 16.90
C VAL A 735 27.64 -8.70 16.68
N THR A 736 26.66 -8.37 15.84
CA THR A 736 25.57 -9.27 15.45
C THR A 736 25.70 -9.62 13.98
N LEU A 737 25.76 -10.93 13.67
CA LEU A 737 25.62 -11.45 12.31
C LEU A 737 24.17 -11.91 12.12
N VAL A 738 23.58 -11.60 10.97
CA VAL A 738 22.22 -12.03 10.64
C VAL A 738 22.18 -12.99 9.45
N ASN A 739 21.14 -13.84 9.40
CA ASN A 739 20.89 -14.78 8.30
C ASN A 739 20.04 -14.14 7.19
N GLU A 740 19.63 -14.95 6.23
CA GLU A 740 18.76 -14.57 5.11
C GLU A 740 17.36 -14.15 5.53
N PHE A 741 16.91 -14.54 6.73
CA PHE A 741 15.65 -14.13 7.34
C PHE A 741 15.76 -12.84 8.19
N GLY A 742 16.97 -12.21 8.22
CA GLY A 742 17.25 -11.04 9.05
C GLY A 742 17.35 -11.33 10.56
N LYS A 743 17.45 -12.62 10.94
CA LYS A 743 17.55 -13.06 12.35
C LYS A 743 19.01 -13.29 12.74
N PRO A 744 19.40 -13.08 14.04
CA PRO A 744 20.77 -13.23 14.48
C PRO A 744 21.30 -14.65 14.28
N LEU A 745 22.36 -14.85 13.51
CA LEU A 745 23.17 -16.07 13.50
C LEU A 745 24.07 -16.15 14.71
N SER A 746 24.64 -15.01 15.09
CA SER A 746 25.42 -14.90 16.31
C SER A 746 25.42 -13.48 16.86
N VAL A 747 25.53 -13.38 18.18
CA VAL A 747 25.73 -12.14 18.93
C VAL A 747 26.98 -12.28 19.77
N GLU A 748 28.02 -11.51 19.49
CA GLU A 748 29.28 -11.55 20.19
C GLU A 748 29.58 -10.20 20.87
N ARG A 749 29.95 -10.27 22.15
CA ARG A 749 30.31 -9.08 22.94
C ARG A 749 31.81 -9.02 23.13
N PHE A 750 32.34 -7.80 23.03
CA PHE A 750 33.77 -7.52 23.18
C PHE A 750 33.99 -6.49 24.26
N SER A 751 35.13 -6.60 24.98
CA SER A 751 35.61 -5.59 25.89
C SER A 751 36.14 -4.39 25.11
N LEU A 752 36.48 -3.29 25.84
CA LEU A 752 37.20 -2.13 25.28
C LEU A 752 38.54 -2.46 24.59
N LYS A 753 39.16 -3.58 24.97
CA LYS A 753 40.45 -4.05 24.39
C LYS A 753 40.21 -5.08 23.28
N ASP A 754 39.06 -5.10 22.69
CA ASP A 754 38.63 -6.05 21.62
C ASP A 754 38.79 -7.54 22.02
N LYS A 755 38.82 -7.85 23.33
CA LYS A 755 38.78 -9.23 23.79
C LYS A 755 37.32 -9.72 23.79
N SER A 756 37.03 -10.85 23.15
CA SER A 756 35.72 -11.49 23.22
C SER A 756 35.35 -11.80 24.68
N LEU A 757 34.16 -11.38 25.08
CA LEU A 757 33.53 -11.67 26.37
C LEU A 757 32.53 -12.84 26.27
N GLY A 758 32.28 -13.32 25.05
CA GLY A 758 31.42 -14.44 24.77
C GLY A 758 30.53 -14.24 23.53
N LYS A 759 30.16 -15.35 22.95
CA LYS A 759 29.38 -15.43 21.71
C LYS A 759 28.18 -16.34 21.91
N THR A 760 26.97 -15.81 21.65
CA THR A 760 25.75 -16.60 21.53
C THR A 760 25.55 -16.94 20.07
N VAL A 761 25.23 -18.21 19.76
CA VAL A 761 25.03 -18.73 18.41
C VAL A 761 23.59 -19.28 18.28
N TYR A 762 22.96 -19.02 17.15
CA TYR A 762 21.61 -19.47 16.85
C TYR A 762 21.60 -20.32 15.58
N THR A 763 20.70 -21.31 15.54
CA THR A 763 20.38 -22.07 14.32
C THR A 763 18.91 -21.94 13.98
N TYR A 764 18.59 -22.11 12.70
CA TYR A 764 17.25 -21.90 12.18
C TYR A 764 16.87 -23.05 11.23
N ASP A 765 15.57 -23.31 11.13
CA ASP A 765 15.04 -24.15 10.06
C ASP A 765 14.82 -23.33 8.76
N GLY A 766 14.36 -24.01 7.71
CA GLY A 766 14.13 -23.40 6.40
C GLY A 766 12.91 -22.46 6.31
N SER A 767 12.13 -22.31 7.39
CA SER A 767 11.08 -21.31 7.56
C SER A 767 11.55 -20.13 8.43
N GLY A 768 12.81 -20.17 8.88
CA GLY A 768 13.40 -19.13 9.71
C GLY A 768 13.02 -19.20 11.18
N ARG A 769 12.48 -20.34 11.69
CA ARG A 769 12.22 -20.55 13.13
C ARG A 769 13.51 -20.96 13.83
N THR A 770 13.73 -20.44 15.05
CA THR A 770 14.94 -20.76 15.83
C THR A 770 14.89 -22.21 16.29
N THR A 771 15.84 -23.04 15.87
CA THR A 771 15.95 -24.46 16.28
C THR A 771 16.89 -24.67 17.45
N SER A 772 17.90 -23.81 17.62
CA SER A 772 18.73 -23.83 18.83
C SER A 772 19.34 -22.47 19.15
N GLN A 773 19.70 -22.32 20.42
CA GLN A 773 20.50 -21.22 20.93
C GLN A 773 21.61 -21.80 21.80
N THR A 774 22.89 -21.48 21.51
CA THR A 774 24.05 -21.85 22.32
C THR A 774 24.61 -20.61 22.97
N ASP A 775 24.69 -20.62 24.29
CA ASP A 775 25.23 -19.49 25.08
C ASP A 775 26.76 -19.40 25.01
N PRO A 776 27.39 -18.32 25.57
CA PRO A 776 28.84 -18.18 25.54
C PRO A 776 29.66 -19.23 26.28
N VAL A 777 29.08 -20.01 27.16
CA VAL A 777 29.77 -21.10 27.89
C VAL A 777 29.51 -22.47 27.29
N GLY A 778 28.76 -22.54 26.18
CA GLY A 778 28.50 -23.75 25.39
C GLY A 778 27.20 -24.48 25.74
N ASN A 779 26.38 -23.94 26.63
CA ASN A 779 25.07 -24.52 26.92
C ASN A 779 24.12 -24.33 25.76
N THR A 780 23.47 -25.38 25.30
CA THR A 780 22.56 -25.33 24.14
C THR A 780 21.13 -25.64 24.55
N THR A 781 20.22 -24.68 24.24
CA THR A 781 18.78 -24.88 24.32
C THR A 781 18.26 -25.20 22.90
N ARG A 782 17.37 -26.18 22.75
CA ARG A 782 16.75 -26.55 21.47
C ARG A 782 15.25 -26.31 21.51
N TYR A 783 14.68 -26.01 20.33
CA TYR A 783 13.29 -25.62 20.18
C TYR A 783 12.63 -26.41 19.05
N GLU A 784 11.39 -26.87 19.28
CA GLU A 784 10.55 -27.54 18.29
C GLU A 784 9.19 -26.87 18.21
N TYR A 785 8.63 -26.86 17.01
CA TYR A 785 7.40 -26.12 16.70
C TYR A 785 6.37 -27.04 16.05
N ASP A 786 5.09 -26.71 16.24
CA ASP A 786 3.99 -27.35 15.51
C ASP A 786 3.72 -26.72 14.15
N ALA A 787 2.68 -27.22 13.48
CA ALA A 787 2.24 -26.78 12.17
C ALA A 787 1.76 -25.32 12.12
N PHE A 788 1.48 -24.69 13.27
CA PHE A 788 1.05 -23.30 13.39
C PHE A 788 2.16 -22.39 13.92
N ASP A 789 3.44 -22.83 13.83
CA ASP A 789 4.62 -22.09 14.31
C ASP A 789 4.64 -21.84 15.82
N ARG A 790 3.84 -22.59 16.62
CA ARG A 790 3.81 -22.49 18.08
C ARG A 790 4.91 -23.37 18.68
N LEU A 791 5.63 -22.85 19.69
CA LEU A 791 6.73 -23.57 20.36
C LEU A 791 6.16 -24.69 21.25
N VAL A 792 6.30 -25.95 20.82
CA VAL A 792 5.73 -27.11 21.52
C VAL A 792 6.74 -27.81 22.46
N ARG A 793 8.05 -27.67 22.16
CA ARG A 793 9.07 -28.33 22.99
C ARG A 793 10.33 -27.49 23.11
N THR A 794 10.83 -27.31 24.32
CA THR A 794 12.12 -26.74 24.62
C THR A 794 12.97 -27.75 25.37
N VAL A 795 14.15 -28.11 24.87
CA VAL A 795 15.13 -28.94 25.54
C VAL A 795 16.21 -28.03 26.12
N LEU A 796 16.32 -28.06 27.44
CA LEU A 796 17.29 -27.24 28.18
C LEU A 796 18.69 -27.86 28.16
N PRO A 797 19.76 -27.13 28.53
CA PRO A 797 21.14 -27.62 28.47
C PRO A 797 21.41 -28.85 29.39
N ASP A 798 20.66 -29.02 30.48
CA ASP A 798 20.71 -30.18 31.37
C ASP A 798 19.91 -31.35 30.85
N ALA A 799 19.43 -31.30 29.62
CA ALA A 799 18.54 -32.23 28.94
C ALA A 799 17.12 -32.34 29.53
N SER A 800 16.74 -31.47 30.49
CA SER A 800 15.34 -31.38 30.91
C SER A 800 14.48 -30.83 29.77
N GLU A 801 13.24 -31.31 29.67
CA GLU A 801 12.34 -30.98 28.58
C GLU A 801 11.12 -30.19 29.07
N MET A 802 10.86 -29.06 28.50
CA MET A 802 9.62 -28.33 28.69
C MET A 802 8.72 -28.57 27.46
N VAL A 803 7.54 -29.11 27.66
CA VAL A 803 6.55 -29.38 26.61
C VAL A 803 5.31 -28.54 26.88
N THR A 804 4.90 -27.80 25.86
CA THR A 804 3.68 -27.00 25.87
C THR A 804 2.69 -27.57 24.86
N ALA A 805 1.50 -27.93 25.30
CA ALA A 805 0.39 -28.29 24.42
C ALA A 805 -0.51 -27.07 24.25
N TYR A 806 -1.04 -26.88 23.06
CA TYR A 806 -1.92 -25.78 22.71
C TYR A 806 -3.33 -26.25 22.38
N ALA A 807 -4.29 -25.32 22.50
CA ALA A 807 -5.68 -25.59 22.12
C ALA A 807 -5.75 -25.99 20.64
N ASP A 808 -6.36 -27.15 20.38
CA ASP A 808 -6.43 -27.77 19.05
C ASP A 808 -7.41 -27.07 18.11
N HIS A 809 -8.35 -26.26 18.62
CA HIS A 809 -9.29 -25.45 17.83
C HIS A 809 -8.71 -24.10 17.36
N SER A 810 -7.54 -23.72 17.86
CA SER A 810 -6.93 -22.42 17.61
C SER A 810 -5.60 -22.58 16.88
N ASP A 811 -5.25 -21.63 16.02
CA ASP A 811 -3.93 -21.42 15.44
C ASP A 811 -3.07 -20.46 16.30
N GLU A 812 -3.69 -19.77 17.26
CA GLU A 812 -2.99 -18.91 18.21
C GLU A 812 -2.28 -19.73 19.30
N ALA A 813 -1.29 -19.12 19.94
CA ALA A 813 -0.54 -19.74 21.04
C ALA A 813 -1.35 -19.74 22.35
N VAL A 814 -2.42 -20.53 22.39
CA VAL A 814 -3.34 -20.70 23.54
C VAL A 814 -2.93 -21.97 24.29
N PRO A 815 -2.09 -21.93 25.36
CA PRO A 815 -1.53 -23.10 25.99
C PRO A 815 -2.58 -23.84 26.85
N VAL A 816 -2.75 -25.13 26.65
CA VAL A 816 -3.64 -26.00 27.45
C VAL A 816 -2.89 -26.80 28.51
N SER A 817 -1.59 -27.08 28.32
CA SER A 817 -0.75 -27.63 29.37
C SER A 817 0.72 -27.24 29.21
N ILE A 818 1.40 -27.19 30.34
CA ILE A 818 2.86 -27.06 30.40
C ILE A 818 3.38 -28.18 31.29
N ALA A 819 4.33 -28.97 30.77
CA ALA A 819 5.00 -30.03 31.49
C ALA A 819 6.53 -29.82 31.45
N VAL A 820 7.21 -30.26 32.53
CA VAL A 820 8.67 -30.34 32.60
C VAL A 820 9.04 -31.79 32.98
N ASP A 821 9.89 -32.40 32.16
CA ASP A 821 10.29 -33.83 32.30
C ASP A 821 9.11 -34.78 32.51
N GLY A 822 8.04 -34.55 31.74
CA GLY A 822 6.80 -35.33 31.82
C GLY A 822 5.91 -35.01 33.02
N ARG A 823 6.34 -34.13 33.94
CA ARG A 823 5.51 -33.65 35.05
C ARG A 823 4.71 -32.43 34.66
N VAL A 824 3.40 -32.56 34.62
CA VAL A 824 2.49 -31.41 34.34
C VAL A 824 2.53 -30.41 35.48
N LEU A 825 2.91 -29.18 35.17
CA LEU A 825 2.99 -28.05 36.12
C LEU A 825 1.71 -27.23 36.14
N GLY A 826 1.03 -27.16 34.98
CA GLY A 826 -0.19 -26.42 34.85
C GLY A 826 -1.03 -26.91 33.67
N GLU A 827 -2.34 -26.82 33.83
CA GLU A 827 -3.33 -27.12 32.80
C GLU A 827 -4.32 -25.96 32.69
N GLN A 828 -4.77 -25.68 31.48
CA GLN A 828 -5.73 -24.65 31.19
C GLN A 828 -6.80 -25.16 30.22
N THR A 829 -8.02 -24.69 30.38
CA THR A 829 -9.10 -24.98 29.45
C THR A 829 -9.68 -23.69 28.94
N TYR A 830 -10.05 -23.69 27.67
CA TYR A 830 -10.59 -22.54 26.97
C TYR A 830 -11.91 -22.89 26.29
N ASP A 831 -12.77 -21.89 26.15
CA ASP A 831 -13.96 -22.04 25.33
C ASP A 831 -13.64 -21.83 23.84
N GLY A 832 -14.63 -21.98 22.96
CA GLY A 832 -14.48 -21.82 21.51
C GLY A 832 -14.16 -20.38 21.04
N LEU A 833 -14.05 -19.43 21.97
CA LEU A 833 -13.65 -18.05 21.71
C LEU A 833 -12.28 -17.71 22.34
N ASN A 834 -11.49 -18.72 22.69
CA ASN A 834 -10.16 -18.58 23.33
C ASN A 834 -10.20 -17.91 24.72
N ARG A 835 -11.36 -17.91 25.44
CA ARG A 835 -11.44 -17.36 26.79
C ARG A 835 -11.12 -18.45 27.82
N LEU A 836 -10.27 -18.14 28.80
CA LEU A 836 -9.84 -19.09 29.85
C LEU A 836 -11.00 -19.46 30.77
N THR A 837 -11.44 -20.71 30.74
CA THR A 837 -12.56 -21.22 31.55
C THR A 837 -12.11 -21.92 32.84
N ALA A 838 -10.94 -22.56 32.83
CA ALA A 838 -10.32 -23.09 34.04
C ALA A 838 -8.80 -23.11 33.95
N SER A 839 -8.14 -23.08 35.10
CA SER A 839 -6.72 -23.36 35.21
C SER A 839 -6.42 -24.21 36.44
N ILE A 840 -5.43 -25.14 36.32
CA ILE A 840 -4.92 -25.95 37.42
C ILE A 840 -3.42 -25.70 37.50
N VAL A 841 -2.95 -25.18 38.62
CA VAL A 841 -1.53 -24.92 38.87
C VAL A 841 -1.15 -25.52 40.22
N GLY A 842 -0.17 -26.42 40.22
CA GLY A 842 0.24 -27.11 41.43
C GLY A 842 -0.93 -27.86 42.13
N GLY A 843 -1.86 -28.43 41.38
CA GLY A 843 -3.06 -29.11 41.85
C GLY A 843 -4.18 -28.19 42.35
N ARG A 844 -4.01 -26.86 42.27
CA ARG A 844 -5.02 -25.88 42.68
C ARG A 844 -5.83 -25.45 41.47
N LYS A 845 -7.12 -25.79 41.47
CA LYS A 845 -8.04 -25.42 40.39
C LYS A 845 -8.67 -24.04 40.61
N SER A 846 -8.67 -23.20 39.57
CA SER A 846 -9.50 -22.01 39.48
C SER A 846 -10.39 -22.10 38.25
N GLU A 847 -11.54 -21.45 38.30
CA GLU A 847 -12.57 -21.48 37.23
C GLU A 847 -13.06 -20.06 36.93
N ALA A 848 -13.36 -19.81 35.68
CA ALA A 848 -13.96 -18.53 35.23
C ALA A 848 -15.19 -18.83 34.37
N GLY A 849 -16.22 -18.01 34.50
CA GLY A 849 -17.41 -18.09 33.66
C GLY A 849 -17.73 -16.75 33.03
N TYR A 850 -18.14 -16.81 31.77
CA TYR A 850 -18.39 -15.64 30.94
C TYR A 850 -19.85 -15.50 30.60
N GLU A 851 -20.31 -14.27 30.44
CA GLU A 851 -21.59 -14.00 29.74
C GLU A 851 -21.32 -13.90 28.22
N ALA A 852 -22.39 -14.10 27.45
CA ALA A 852 -22.37 -13.88 26.02
C ALA A 852 -21.91 -12.43 25.72
N GLY A 853 -20.96 -12.27 24.83
CA GLY A 853 -20.43 -10.98 24.41
C GLY A 853 -19.33 -10.35 25.29
N TYR A 854 -18.98 -10.94 26.43
CA TYR A 854 -17.95 -10.38 27.29
C TYR A 854 -16.61 -11.11 27.15
N THR A 855 -15.53 -10.33 27.11
CA THR A 855 -14.15 -10.86 27.13
C THR A 855 -13.64 -11.04 28.57
N GLN A 856 -14.23 -10.33 29.53
CA GLN A 856 -13.92 -10.46 30.94
C GLN A 856 -14.86 -11.49 31.61
N PRO A 857 -14.37 -12.30 32.55
CA PRO A 857 -15.22 -13.26 33.25
C PRO A 857 -16.26 -12.54 34.11
N LYS A 858 -17.49 -13.01 34.06
CA LYS A 858 -18.56 -12.58 34.99
C LYS A 858 -18.24 -12.99 36.42
N TRP A 859 -17.64 -14.17 36.55
CA TRP A 859 -17.24 -14.66 37.84
C TRP A 859 -15.93 -15.45 37.74
N PHE A 860 -15.19 -15.44 38.81
CA PHE A 860 -13.98 -16.20 39.03
C PHE A 860 -14.09 -16.96 40.35
N LYS A 861 -13.75 -18.24 40.37
CA LYS A 861 -13.70 -19.07 41.56
C LYS A 861 -12.27 -19.53 41.78
N GLY A 862 -11.63 -19.03 42.83
CA GLY A 862 -10.27 -19.40 43.19
C GLY A 862 -10.18 -20.79 43.79
N ALA A 863 -8.96 -21.31 43.94
CA ALA A 863 -8.67 -22.64 44.47
C ALA A 863 -9.21 -22.89 45.88
N GLY A 864 -9.47 -21.86 46.68
CA GLY A 864 -10.13 -21.94 47.97
C GLY A 864 -11.65 -22.09 47.93
N GLY A 865 -12.25 -22.23 46.75
CA GLY A 865 -13.69 -22.38 46.54
C GLY A 865 -14.50 -21.05 46.61
N ILE A 866 -13.85 -19.96 46.95
CA ILE A 866 -14.50 -18.62 47.01
C ILE A 866 -14.77 -18.16 45.58
N LYS A 867 -16.05 -17.87 45.32
CA LYS A 867 -16.52 -17.31 44.04
C LYS A 867 -16.59 -15.78 44.13
N TYR A 868 -15.84 -15.08 43.29
CA TYR A 868 -15.87 -13.66 43.12
C TYR A 868 -16.79 -13.34 41.93
N LEU A 869 -17.74 -12.43 42.10
CA LEU A 869 -18.54 -11.90 41.02
C LEU A 869 -17.92 -10.57 40.56
N TYR A 870 -17.59 -10.48 39.28
CA TYR A 870 -17.18 -9.20 38.72
C TYR A 870 -18.45 -8.44 38.32
N LEU A 871 -18.73 -7.35 39.03
CA LEU A 871 -19.74 -6.40 38.58
C LEU A 871 -19.08 -5.55 37.50
N SER A 872 -19.65 -5.57 36.31
CA SER A 872 -19.11 -4.92 35.08
C SER A 872 -18.90 -3.39 35.22
N TYR A 873 -19.25 -2.81 36.35
CA TYR A 873 -19.06 -1.39 36.66
C TYR A 873 -17.77 -1.03 37.40
N CYS A 874 -16.98 -1.99 37.91
CA CYS A 874 -15.84 -1.68 38.80
C CYS A 874 -14.43 -1.74 38.17
N PHE A 875 -14.27 -2.13 36.90
CA PHE A 875 -12.91 -2.30 36.33
C PHE A 875 -12.64 -1.41 35.08
N LYS A 876 -13.16 -0.18 35.10
CA LYS A 876 -12.64 0.88 34.20
C LYS A 876 -11.77 1.87 34.99
N MET A 877 -10.81 1.36 35.79
CA MET A 877 -9.67 2.18 36.16
C MET A 877 -8.61 2.02 35.07
N HIS A 878 -8.45 3.06 34.28
CA HIS A 878 -7.35 3.24 33.37
C HIS A 878 -6.08 3.39 34.21
N PHE A 879 -5.13 2.52 33.99
CA PHE A 879 -3.75 2.89 34.21
C PHE A 879 -3.35 3.84 33.06
N CYS A 880 -3.01 5.06 33.43
CA CYS A 880 -2.37 6.04 32.58
C CYS A 880 -1.04 5.52 32.03
#